data_13aa67c1ead72f18bf42014837ee510e
#
_entry.id   13aa67c1ead72f18bf42014837ee510e
#
_cell.length_a   1.000
_cell.length_b   1.000
_cell.length_c   1.000
_cell.angle_alpha   90.00
_cell.angle_beta   90.00
_cell.angle_gamma   90.00
#
_symmetry.space_group_name_H-M   'P 1'
#
loop_
_entity.id
_entity.type
_entity.pdbx_description
1 polymer ?
#
loop_
_entity_poly.entity_id
_entity_poly.type
_entity_poly.pdbx_seq_one_letter_code
_entity_poly.pdbx_strand_id
1 'polypeptide(L)'
;VTNQIYSQSVLTFDGQDDYIDFGKNDFAGVFAQGSSAFTISGWVNPHKLTDKATTYGTRNVFFARSSDRYSDNFEFGISESGNLDVYIDENVEKFIKPFGNGELTVGQWHFFAIVFNKGQVSIYLDENEYFGYFTGDSLNKATSSVTLGATLHNNIYFTGQLANISVWNYPCPPVEIQRHRYQPLVGNEQGLIAYWALNEGQGTSVKDQTGNGHDGKLRGDPSWDVAQLPFGITQSSSESETQDQIASSPDGEQPEETVVVDEESQLIAQVIPTEVTAIAEDDLRQLSVEVPPVVETDIPTEKTTKGKKGAKRQTEKSANIQTNQPKGQKSETAQTVAVNIQQQEQPQTLTQERSPKTMNTKANSKYKILAIDGGGIRGIIPTMILAEIEKRTQKPIFSLFDLISGTSSGGILALGLTKPRLDLEATDTSPTAQYSAEDLLQIYIEYGAEIFYEPFWEKVLGQIEDIFVQPKYSSEGREEIIKQYFGDSPLENNLKEVFVTSYDIEQRIPIFFTNKLEKQQTESKKFRKLCAGFTLADAALATSATPTYFAPYRVSSSHNTNGFYTLVDGGVVANNPANLAILEAQISRQETKQALNIEDILLVSLGTGSLTSVYAYDEVKQWGLLQWAKPLLNIVLDGGSEVVAGELERLFEATNKGSKASYYRFQTFLKSELEAIDNAKLENVRQLQTLGSILIQEKSQQIDELCSILTS
;
A
#
# COMPACT_ATOMS: atom_id res chain seq x y z
N VAL A 1 38.46 9.23 15.00
CA VAL A 1 37.60 9.39 16.19
C VAL A 1 37.69 8.10 16.95
N THR A 2 38.26 8.11 18.14
CA THR A 2 38.37 6.95 19.03
C THR A 2 36.97 6.60 19.53
N ASN A 3 36.48 5.39 19.24
CA ASN A 3 35.25 4.84 19.82
C ASN A 3 35.39 4.88 21.35
N GLN A 4 34.70 5.79 21.99
CA GLN A 4 34.68 5.88 23.44
C GLN A 4 33.66 4.88 23.95
N ILE A 5 34.12 3.73 24.39
CA ILE A 5 33.27 2.70 25.01
C ILE A 5 32.84 3.25 26.37
N TYR A 6 31.54 3.39 26.58
CA TYR A 6 30.96 3.86 27.84
C TYR A 6 30.85 2.69 28.81
N SER A 7 31.57 2.76 29.93
CA SER A 7 31.53 1.75 30.99
C SER A 7 30.74 2.28 32.19
N GLN A 8 29.71 1.54 32.63
CA GLN A 8 28.92 1.87 33.81
C GLN A 8 28.60 0.64 34.63
N SER A 9 28.17 0.84 35.89
CA SER A 9 27.51 -0.21 36.64
C SER A 9 26.18 -0.55 35.99
N VAL A 10 25.79 -1.81 36.07
CA VAL A 10 24.50 -2.36 35.58
C VAL A 10 23.95 -3.33 36.60
N LEU A 11 22.64 -3.54 36.60
CA LEU A 11 21.99 -4.49 37.46
C LEU A 11 21.81 -5.84 36.77
N THR A 12 22.25 -6.91 37.41
CA THR A 12 22.18 -8.28 36.92
C THR A 12 21.16 -9.08 37.71
N PHE A 13 20.26 -9.77 37.01
CA PHE A 13 19.18 -10.59 37.55
C PHE A 13 19.46 -12.07 37.24
N ASP A 14 19.26 -12.96 38.22
CA ASP A 14 19.62 -14.38 38.13
C ASP A 14 18.50 -15.29 37.60
N GLY A 15 17.27 -14.79 37.48
CA GLY A 15 16.10 -15.54 37.00
C GLY A 15 15.40 -16.38 38.06
N GLN A 16 15.69 -16.20 39.36
CA GLN A 16 15.08 -16.98 40.43
C GLN A 16 14.02 -16.17 41.20
N ASP A 17 14.42 -15.02 41.78
CA ASP A 17 13.52 -14.15 42.56
C ASP A 17 13.93 -12.67 42.52
N ASP A 18 14.86 -12.32 41.64
CA ASP A 18 15.37 -10.97 41.46
C ASP A 18 14.43 -10.08 40.67
N TYR A 19 14.10 -8.88 41.18
CA TYR A 19 13.38 -7.84 40.46
C TYR A 19 13.43 -6.49 41.17
N ILE A 20 13.03 -5.43 40.49
CA ILE A 20 12.79 -4.10 41.02
C ILE A 20 11.29 -3.88 41.16
N ASP A 21 10.84 -3.49 42.36
CA ASP A 21 9.44 -3.20 42.70
C ASP A 21 9.22 -1.68 42.79
N PHE A 22 8.46 -1.12 41.87
CA PHE A 22 8.06 0.30 41.88
C PHE A 22 6.72 0.53 42.55
N GLY A 23 6.12 -0.52 43.11
CA GLY A 23 4.79 -0.46 43.72
C GLY A 23 3.66 -0.24 42.71
N LYS A 24 2.48 0.02 43.28
CA LYS A 24 1.25 0.25 42.52
C LYS A 24 1.16 1.70 42.04
N ASN A 25 2.05 2.07 41.12
CA ASN A 25 2.21 3.43 40.61
C ASN A 25 1.70 3.54 39.17
N ASP A 26 0.93 4.57 38.86
CA ASP A 26 0.43 4.83 37.51
C ASP A 26 1.35 5.75 36.73
N PHE A 27 2.52 6.11 37.24
CA PHE A 27 3.54 6.92 36.58
C PHE A 27 2.94 8.18 35.92
N ALA A 28 2.42 9.08 36.76
CA ALA A 28 1.75 10.31 36.34
C ALA A 28 0.61 10.08 35.31
N GLY A 29 -0.01 8.90 35.32
CA GLY A 29 -1.12 8.54 34.46
C GLY A 29 -0.71 7.74 33.21
N VAL A 30 0.58 7.54 32.96
CA VAL A 30 1.07 6.76 31.79
C VAL A 30 0.54 5.33 31.81
N PHE A 31 0.45 4.70 32.96
CA PHE A 31 -0.07 3.34 33.11
C PHE A 31 -1.48 3.29 33.74
N ALA A 32 -2.18 4.43 33.79
CA ALA A 32 -3.56 4.48 34.23
C ALA A 32 -4.54 3.88 33.24
N GLN A 33 -5.72 3.51 33.70
CA GLN A 33 -6.82 3.13 32.83
C GLN A 33 -7.15 4.25 31.83
N GLY A 34 -7.26 3.91 30.53
CA GLY A 34 -7.54 4.87 29.48
C GLY A 34 -6.30 5.59 28.94
N SER A 35 -5.09 5.26 29.43
CA SER A 35 -3.86 5.74 28.82
C SER A 35 -3.71 5.15 27.41
N SER A 36 -3.57 6.01 26.42
CA SER A 36 -3.56 5.64 25.00
C SER A 36 -2.25 6.00 24.29
N ALA A 37 -1.26 6.57 25.00
CA ALA A 37 0.00 6.96 24.39
C ALA A 37 1.14 6.95 25.41
N PHE A 38 2.22 6.22 25.11
CA PHE A 38 3.44 6.20 25.91
C PHE A 38 4.61 5.62 25.13
N THR A 39 5.82 5.84 25.65
CA THR A 39 7.04 5.18 25.15
C THR A 39 7.81 4.60 26.32
N ILE A 40 8.37 3.42 26.14
CA ILE A 40 9.30 2.76 27.06
C ILE A 40 10.53 2.38 26.27
N SER A 41 11.72 2.77 26.74
CA SER A 41 12.98 2.41 26.04
C SER A 41 14.10 2.10 27.02
N GLY A 42 15.13 1.41 26.55
CA GLY A 42 16.27 1.06 27.35
C GLY A 42 17.18 0.03 26.71
N TRP A 43 18.09 -0.51 27.51
CA TRP A 43 19.06 -1.52 27.09
C TRP A 43 18.84 -2.81 27.87
N VAL A 44 18.89 -3.93 27.14
CA VAL A 44 18.73 -5.29 27.67
C VAL A 44 19.84 -6.20 27.16
N ASN A 45 20.43 -6.98 28.05
CA ASN A 45 21.39 -8.05 27.71
C ASN A 45 20.88 -9.36 28.30
N PRO A 46 20.21 -10.22 27.53
CA PRO A 46 19.71 -11.49 28.02
C PRO A 46 20.85 -12.48 28.24
N HIS A 47 20.89 -13.14 29.41
CA HIS A 47 21.80 -14.23 29.65
C HIS A 47 21.16 -15.60 29.32
N LYS A 48 19.85 -15.62 29.11
CA LYS A 48 19.07 -16.71 28.53
C LYS A 48 17.94 -16.11 27.68
N LEU A 49 17.51 -16.81 26.64
CA LEU A 49 16.30 -16.41 25.95
C LEU A 49 15.08 -16.75 26.78
N THR A 50 14.98 -17.99 27.24
CA THR A 50 13.91 -18.43 28.12
C THR A 50 14.27 -19.71 28.88
N ASP A 51 13.63 -19.98 30.02
CA ASP A 51 13.80 -21.23 30.76
C ASP A 51 12.51 -21.77 31.36
N LYS A 52 11.37 -21.08 31.27
CA LYS A 52 10.08 -21.46 31.84
C LYS A 52 8.96 -21.45 30.80
N ALA A 53 8.31 -22.61 30.62
CA ALA A 53 7.09 -22.68 29.83
C ALA A 53 5.91 -22.04 30.60
N THR A 54 5.16 -21.18 29.90
CA THR A 54 3.92 -20.57 30.39
C THR A 54 2.74 -20.98 29.52
N THR A 55 1.52 -20.55 29.87
CA THR A 55 0.33 -20.75 29.04
C THR A 55 0.44 -20.11 27.64
N TYR A 56 1.25 -19.07 27.52
CA TYR A 56 1.45 -18.28 26.29
C TYR A 56 2.84 -18.45 25.68
N GLY A 57 3.50 -19.57 25.92
CA GLY A 57 4.86 -19.83 25.46
C GLY A 57 5.91 -19.62 26.55
N THR A 58 7.17 -19.78 26.20
CA THR A 58 8.32 -19.63 27.07
C THR A 58 8.88 -18.22 26.89
N ARG A 59 9.04 -17.45 27.99
CA ARG A 59 9.49 -16.05 27.92
C ARG A 59 10.44 -15.70 29.05
N ASN A 60 11.32 -14.75 28.77
CA ASN A 60 12.23 -14.12 29.71
C ASN A 60 11.77 -12.65 29.90
N VAL A 61 10.86 -12.40 30.87
CA VAL A 61 10.16 -11.10 31.02
C VAL A 61 11.00 -10.14 31.83
N PHE A 62 11.29 -8.97 31.24
CA PHE A 62 12.14 -7.95 31.88
C PHE A 62 11.42 -6.68 32.33
N PHE A 63 10.21 -6.38 31.85
CA PHE A 63 9.40 -5.24 32.30
C PHE A 63 7.92 -5.60 32.27
N ALA A 64 7.21 -5.37 33.38
CA ALA A 64 5.82 -5.75 33.48
C ALA A 64 5.02 -4.90 34.50
N ARG A 65 3.72 -4.87 34.30
CA ARG A 65 2.72 -4.53 35.30
C ARG A 65 1.67 -5.64 35.33
N SER A 66 2.01 -6.73 35.97
CA SER A 66 1.20 -7.95 35.96
C SER A 66 1.46 -8.77 37.19
N SER A 67 0.40 -9.11 37.94
CA SER A 67 0.47 -10.03 39.09
C SER A 67 -0.53 -11.16 39.00
N ASP A 68 -1.58 -11.00 38.21
CA ASP A 68 -2.58 -12.00 37.87
C ASP A 68 -3.34 -11.59 36.59
N ARG A 69 -4.04 -12.56 35.98
CA ARG A 69 -4.76 -12.38 34.71
C ARG A 69 -5.91 -11.35 34.72
N TYR A 70 -6.21 -10.73 35.85
CA TYR A 70 -7.31 -9.78 36.00
C TYR A 70 -6.85 -8.38 36.40
N SER A 71 -5.55 -8.19 36.62
CA SER A 71 -4.99 -6.96 37.18
C SER A 71 -3.73 -6.51 36.45
N ASP A 72 -3.56 -6.95 35.20
CA ASP A 72 -2.41 -6.70 34.35
C ASP A 72 -2.65 -5.53 33.38
N ASN A 73 -1.58 -4.85 32.96
CA ASN A 73 -1.57 -3.87 31.90
C ASN A 73 -0.68 -4.32 30.74
N PHE A 74 0.57 -4.73 31.07
CA PHE A 74 1.55 -5.08 30.05
C PHE A 74 2.62 -6.03 30.60
N GLU A 75 3.21 -6.79 29.68
CA GLU A 75 4.41 -7.58 29.90
C GLU A 75 5.31 -7.48 28.65
N PHE A 76 6.59 -7.16 28.84
CA PHE A 76 7.60 -7.16 27.80
C PHE A 76 8.67 -8.18 28.14
N GLY A 77 8.92 -9.09 27.21
CA GLY A 77 9.83 -10.19 27.44
C GLY A 77 10.51 -10.65 26.15
N ILE A 78 11.37 -11.63 26.30
CA ILE A 78 12.12 -12.23 25.18
C ILE A 78 11.59 -13.63 24.98
N SER A 79 11.27 -13.99 23.75
CA SER A 79 10.83 -15.33 23.37
C SER A 79 12.00 -16.28 23.17
N GLU A 80 11.72 -17.58 23.10
CA GLU A 80 12.72 -18.62 22.80
C GLU A 80 13.41 -18.46 21.43
N SER A 81 12.79 -17.72 20.50
CA SER A 81 13.34 -17.38 19.18
C SER A 81 14.15 -16.08 19.17
N GLY A 82 14.32 -15.40 20.31
CA GLY A 82 15.04 -14.12 20.38
C GLY A 82 14.24 -12.93 19.89
N ASN A 83 12.91 -13.03 19.82
CA ASN A 83 12.04 -11.91 19.52
C ASN A 83 11.65 -11.16 20.78
N LEU A 84 11.26 -9.89 20.67
CA LEU A 84 10.61 -9.13 21.73
C LEU A 84 9.11 -9.47 21.75
N ASP A 85 8.67 -10.14 22.81
CA ASP A 85 7.27 -10.40 23.06
C ASP A 85 6.65 -9.20 23.79
N VAL A 86 5.62 -8.60 23.19
CA VAL A 86 4.86 -7.49 23.75
C VAL A 86 3.44 -7.94 24.04
N TYR A 87 3.06 -7.86 25.31
CA TYR A 87 1.70 -8.03 25.78
C TYR A 87 1.18 -6.70 26.32
N ILE A 88 0.01 -6.28 25.88
CA ILE A 88 -0.71 -5.12 26.38
C ILE A 88 -2.15 -5.56 26.65
N ASP A 89 -2.63 -5.38 27.90
CA ASP A 89 -4.03 -5.66 28.25
C ASP A 89 -4.90 -4.48 27.85
N GLU A 90 -5.59 -4.68 26.76
CA GLU A 90 -6.61 -3.81 26.22
C GLU A 90 -8.00 -4.46 26.34
N ASN A 91 -9.05 -3.68 26.17
CA ASN A 91 -10.42 -4.11 26.46
C ASN A 91 -10.96 -5.27 25.60
N VAL A 92 -10.29 -5.68 24.53
CA VAL A 92 -10.90 -6.55 23.51
C VAL A 92 -10.20 -7.90 23.38
N GLU A 93 -8.87 -7.96 23.38
CA GLU A 93 -8.13 -9.20 23.18
C GLU A 93 -6.85 -9.29 24.02
N LYS A 94 -6.50 -10.52 24.42
CA LYS A 94 -5.32 -10.80 25.24
C LYS A 94 -4.33 -11.63 24.45
N PHE A 95 -3.61 -11.01 23.50
CA PHE A 95 -2.57 -11.68 22.74
C PHE A 95 -1.20 -11.07 23.01
N ILE A 96 -0.20 -11.96 23.03
CA ILE A 96 1.21 -11.60 22.95
C ILE A 96 1.57 -11.48 21.50
N LYS A 97 2.14 -10.34 21.11
CA LYS A 97 2.64 -10.12 19.76
C LYS A 97 4.17 -10.18 19.80
N PRO A 98 4.80 -11.13 19.07
CA PRO A 98 6.24 -11.18 18.92
C PRO A 98 6.69 -10.15 17.86
N PHE A 99 7.80 -9.45 18.15
CA PHE A 99 8.45 -8.53 17.23
C PHE A 99 9.92 -8.87 17.12
N GLY A 100 10.46 -8.80 15.91
CA GLY A 100 11.84 -9.13 15.62
C GLY A 100 12.00 -10.40 14.79
N ASN A 101 13.23 -10.66 14.37
CA ASN A 101 13.62 -11.85 13.62
C ASN A 101 14.77 -12.58 14.31
N GLY A 102 14.73 -12.65 15.66
CA GLY A 102 15.76 -13.30 16.46
C GLY A 102 16.97 -12.40 16.75
N GLU A 103 16.79 -11.07 16.77
CA GLU A 103 17.87 -10.11 17.06
C GLU A 103 18.36 -10.19 18.50
N LEU A 104 17.47 -10.47 19.46
CA LEU A 104 17.84 -10.51 20.87
C LEU A 104 18.67 -11.77 21.17
N THR A 105 19.98 -11.62 21.16
CA THR A 105 20.94 -12.70 21.32
C THR A 105 21.53 -12.74 22.74
N VAL A 106 21.82 -13.94 23.23
CA VAL A 106 22.37 -14.15 24.60
C VAL A 106 23.77 -13.53 24.73
N GLY A 107 23.95 -12.75 25.81
CA GLY A 107 25.25 -12.16 26.16
C GLY A 107 25.61 -10.89 25.38
N GLN A 108 24.63 -10.31 24.65
CA GLN A 108 24.82 -9.08 23.90
C GLN A 108 23.87 -7.99 24.39
N TRP A 109 24.31 -6.74 24.37
CA TRP A 109 23.48 -5.59 24.68
C TRP A 109 22.66 -5.19 23.45
N HIS A 110 21.35 -5.12 23.64
CA HIS A 110 20.39 -4.70 22.63
C HIS A 110 19.61 -3.48 23.12
N PHE A 111 19.45 -2.49 22.26
CA PHE A 111 18.53 -1.39 22.51
C PHE A 111 17.12 -1.81 22.16
N PHE A 112 16.17 -1.47 23.04
CA PHE A 112 14.76 -1.63 22.73
C PHE A 112 14.00 -0.32 22.96
N ALA A 113 12.97 -0.06 22.16
CA ALA A 113 11.94 0.90 22.50
C ALA A 113 10.56 0.38 22.06
N ILE A 114 9.56 0.62 22.89
CA ILE A 114 8.17 0.25 22.70
C ILE A 114 7.37 1.54 22.74
N VAL A 115 6.78 1.92 21.59
CA VAL A 115 5.98 3.12 21.43
C VAL A 115 4.54 2.71 21.23
N PHE A 116 3.67 2.99 22.19
CA PHE A 116 2.23 2.74 22.12
C PHE A 116 1.49 4.04 21.80
N ASN A 117 0.61 4.01 20.79
CA ASN A 117 -0.18 5.15 20.37
C ASN A 117 -1.55 4.70 19.85
N LYS A 118 -2.57 4.73 20.72
CA LYS A 118 -3.96 4.36 20.38
C LYS A 118 -4.07 2.99 19.69
N GLY A 119 -3.52 1.97 20.33
CA GLY A 119 -3.47 0.61 19.79
C GLY A 119 -2.33 0.34 18.83
N GLN A 120 -1.78 1.35 18.20
CA GLN A 120 -0.61 1.25 17.35
C GLN A 120 0.64 1.05 18.18
N VAL A 121 1.48 0.09 17.82
CA VAL A 121 2.76 -0.17 18.50
C VAL A 121 3.90 -0.13 17.48
N SER A 122 4.88 0.76 17.73
CA SER A 122 6.16 0.73 17.03
C SER A 122 7.22 0.19 17.99
N ILE A 123 7.98 -0.79 17.54
CA ILE A 123 9.04 -1.46 18.28
C ILE A 123 10.37 -1.18 17.60
N TYR A 124 11.34 -0.74 18.38
CA TYR A 124 12.71 -0.55 17.93
C TYR A 124 13.60 -1.58 18.61
N LEU A 125 14.29 -2.40 17.84
CA LEU A 125 15.31 -3.33 18.29
C LEU A 125 16.61 -3.04 17.55
N ASP A 126 17.58 -2.47 18.23
CA ASP A 126 18.83 -1.99 17.65
C ASP A 126 18.57 -1.05 16.46
N GLU A 127 19.01 -1.42 15.25
CA GLU A 127 18.78 -0.64 14.02
C GLU A 127 17.42 -0.92 13.37
N ASN A 128 16.70 -1.94 13.84
CA ASN A 128 15.49 -2.42 13.20
C ASN A 128 14.25 -1.81 13.84
N GLU A 129 13.26 -1.50 13.01
CA GLU A 129 11.94 -1.02 13.44
C GLU A 129 10.87 -2.02 13.01
N TYR A 130 9.97 -2.35 13.95
CA TYR A 130 8.84 -3.24 13.77
C TYR A 130 7.56 -2.54 14.14
N PHE A 131 6.47 -2.97 13.54
CA PHE A 131 5.18 -2.33 13.73
C PHE A 131 4.07 -3.36 13.98
N GLY A 132 3.09 -3.01 14.81
CA GLY A 132 1.93 -3.84 15.08
C GLY A 132 0.77 -3.04 15.64
N TYR A 133 -0.40 -3.69 15.71
CA TYR A 133 -1.61 -3.13 16.28
C TYR A 133 -2.16 -4.04 17.37
N PHE A 134 -2.72 -3.42 18.40
CA PHE A 134 -3.65 -4.02 19.33
C PHE A 134 -5.06 -3.53 19.01
N THR A 135 -6.05 -4.35 19.24
CA THR A 135 -7.45 -4.04 18.88
C THR A 135 -8.02 -2.90 19.72
N GLY A 136 -7.57 -2.75 20.97
CA GLY A 136 -7.93 -1.63 21.83
C GLY A 136 -6.98 -0.45 21.71
N ASP A 137 -7.48 0.74 21.97
CA ASP A 137 -6.76 2.01 21.84
C ASP A 137 -6.13 2.52 23.15
N SER A 138 -6.36 1.85 24.26
CA SER A 138 -5.98 2.32 25.59
C SER A 138 -5.83 1.19 26.61
N LEU A 139 -5.01 1.44 27.64
CA LEU A 139 -4.75 0.48 28.71
C LEU A 139 -5.99 0.22 29.59
N ASN A 140 -6.19 -1.02 29.96
CA ASN A 140 -7.13 -1.44 30.98
C ASN A 140 -6.70 -0.98 32.40
N LYS A 141 -7.60 -1.12 33.34
CA LYS A 141 -7.30 -0.88 34.74
C LYS A 141 -6.45 -2.02 35.30
N ALA A 142 -5.24 -1.71 35.75
CA ALA A 142 -4.41 -2.63 36.52
C ALA A 142 -4.28 -2.19 37.98
N THR A 143 -4.09 -3.17 38.84
CA THR A 143 -3.84 -2.96 40.30
C THR A 143 -2.53 -3.61 40.73
N SER A 144 -1.79 -4.17 39.82
CA SER A 144 -0.48 -4.78 40.02
C SER A 144 0.61 -3.74 40.25
N SER A 145 1.71 -4.14 40.88
CA SER A 145 2.94 -3.35 40.93
C SER A 145 3.58 -3.31 39.51
N VAL A 146 4.25 -2.21 39.21
CA VAL A 146 5.17 -2.12 38.07
C VAL A 146 6.50 -2.73 38.51
N THR A 147 7.07 -3.59 37.67
CA THR A 147 8.29 -4.34 37.95
C THR A 147 9.27 -4.34 36.81
N LEU A 148 10.57 -4.21 37.08
CA LEU A 148 11.65 -4.54 36.14
C LEU A 148 12.32 -5.84 36.65
N GLY A 149 12.69 -6.72 35.71
CA GLY A 149 13.30 -8.02 36.01
C GLY A 149 12.31 -9.13 36.29
N ALA A 150 11.00 -8.89 36.32
CA ALA A 150 10.02 -9.96 36.48
C ALA A 150 8.62 -9.60 35.98
N THR A 151 7.81 -10.63 35.68
CA THR A 151 6.34 -10.58 35.87
C THR A 151 5.97 -11.45 37.06
N LEU A 152 5.19 -10.88 37.97
CA LEU A 152 4.73 -11.62 39.19
C LEU A 152 3.61 -12.61 38.81
N HIS A 153 3.00 -12.46 37.63
CA HIS A 153 2.11 -13.45 37.08
C HIS A 153 2.92 -14.67 36.61
N ASN A 154 2.62 -15.82 37.21
CA ASN A 154 3.35 -17.08 37.00
C ASN A 154 4.81 -17.12 37.51
N ASN A 155 5.26 -16.10 38.26
CA ASN A 155 6.61 -16.04 38.85
C ASN A 155 7.69 -16.25 37.78
N ILE A 156 7.67 -15.44 36.74
CA ILE A 156 8.69 -15.42 35.69
C ILE A 156 9.68 -14.31 36.03
N TYR A 157 10.92 -14.70 36.24
CA TYR A 157 12.01 -13.80 36.60
C TYR A 157 13.01 -13.72 35.44
N PHE A 158 13.53 -12.52 35.20
CA PHE A 158 14.46 -12.23 34.13
C PHE A 158 15.84 -12.78 34.44
N THR A 159 16.48 -13.39 33.45
CA THR A 159 17.88 -13.76 33.51
C THR A 159 18.69 -12.91 32.55
N GLY A 160 19.46 -11.95 33.06
CA GLY A 160 20.21 -11.01 32.24
C GLY A 160 20.48 -9.67 32.93
N GLN A 161 20.84 -8.66 32.15
CA GLN A 161 21.17 -7.32 32.61
C GLN A 161 20.28 -6.27 31.99
N LEU A 162 19.98 -5.21 32.75
CA LEU A 162 19.22 -4.05 32.30
C LEU A 162 20.00 -2.76 32.57
N ALA A 163 19.84 -1.76 31.70
CA ALA A 163 20.44 -0.43 31.86
C ALA A 163 19.60 0.66 31.16
N ASN A 164 19.62 1.87 31.70
CA ASN A 164 19.06 3.08 31.10
C ASN A 164 17.59 2.95 30.66
N ILE A 165 16.75 2.48 31.55
CA ILE A 165 15.30 2.30 31.29
C ILE A 165 14.57 3.63 31.47
N SER A 166 13.74 4.01 30.51
CA SER A 166 12.97 5.26 30.52
C SER A 166 11.50 5.05 30.18
N VAL A 167 10.65 5.91 30.75
CA VAL A 167 9.19 5.92 30.54
C VAL A 167 8.76 7.34 30.17
N TRP A 168 8.03 7.47 29.06
CA TRP A 168 7.58 8.75 28.50
C TRP A 168 6.06 8.78 28.39
N ASN A 169 5.45 9.97 28.54
CA ASN A 169 3.99 10.14 28.49
C ASN A 169 3.46 10.46 27.09
N TYR A 170 4.25 10.24 26.04
CA TYR A 170 3.87 10.43 24.64
C TYR A 170 4.57 9.42 23.73
N PRO A 171 4.08 9.22 22.50
CA PRO A 171 4.74 8.38 21.51
C PRO A 171 5.96 9.12 20.92
N CYS A 172 7.15 8.80 21.39
CA CYS A 172 8.39 9.40 20.91
C CYS A 172 8.58 9.16 19.41
N PRO A 173 8.90 10.20 18.62
CA PRO A 173 9.17 10.04 17.21
C PRO A 173 10.49 9.30 16.95
N PRO A 174 10.68 8.68 15.76
CA PRO A 174 11.85 7.86 15.44
C PRO A 174 13.19 8.55 15.68
N VAL A 175 13.30 9.83 15.33
CA VAL A 175 14.52 10.63 15.53
C VAL A 175 14.89 10.75 17.02
N GLU A 176 13.90 10.85 17.87
CA GLU A 176 14.08 10.91 19.32
C GLU A 176 14.49 9.58 19.90
N ILE A 177 13.89 8.48 19.45
CA ILE A 177 14.27 7.10 19.80
C ILE A 177 15.73 6.84 19.42
N GLN A 178 16.15 7.21 18.20
CA GLN A 178 17.56 7.09 17.79
C GLN A 178 18.50 7.90 18.67
N ARG A 179 18.12 9.13 19.06
CA ARG A 179 18.91 9.93 19.97
C ARG A 179 19.06 9.23 21.33
N HIS A 180 17.96 8.68 21.91
CA HIS A 180 18.00 7.96 23.19
C HIS A 180 18.89 6.71 23.14
N ARG A 181 19.02 6.08 21.99
CA ARG A 181 19.91 4.96 21.78
C ARG A 181 21.37 5.32 21.90
N TYR A 182 21.79 6.48 21.34
CA TYR A 182 23.19 6.87 21.25
C TYR A 182 23.65 7.83 22.35
N GLN A 183 22.71 8.48 23.05
CA GLN A 183 23.01 9.48 24.06
C GLN A 183 22.29 9.15 25.36
N PRO A 184 23.01 9.08 26.51
CA PRO A 184 22.36 8.91 27.80
C PRO A 184 21.46 10.10 28.10
N LEU A 185 20.30 9.82 28.73
CA LEU A 185 19.36 10.84 29.20
C LEU A 185 19.93 11.58 30.42
N VAL A 186 19.52 12.82 30.59
CA VAL A 186 19.91 13.68 31.72
C VAL A 186 18.87 13.66 32.85
N GLY A 187 17.62 13.28 32.51
CA GLY A 187 16.50 13.18 33.49
C GLY A 187 15.58 14.41 33.50
N ASN A 188 15.83 15.43 32.68
CA ASN A 188 14.98 16.64 32.60
C ASN A 188 14.34 16.84 31.22
N GLU A 189 14.35 15.82 30.38
CA GLU A 189 13.76 15.86 29.05
C GLU A 189 12.23 16.03 29.13
N GLN A 190 11.68 16.81 28.21
CA GLN A 190 10.25 17.09 28.18
C GLN A 190 9.45 15.82 27.91
N GLY A 191 8.50 15.51 28.78
CA GLY A 191 7.64 14.32 28.66
C GLY A 191 8.25 13.03 29.22
N LEU A 192 9.49 13.08 29.72
CA LEU A 192 10.11 11.99 30.46
C LEU A 192 9.49 11.90 31.87
N ILE A 193 8.88 10.77 32.20
CA ILE A 193 8.17 10.55 33.46
C ILE A 193 9.04 9.83 34.47
N ALA A 194 9.83 8.85 34.04
CA ALA A 194 10.78 8.14 34.87
C ALA A 194 12.01 7.75 34.06
N TYR A 195 13.17 7.79 34.70
CA TYR A 195 14.43 7.33 34.12
C TYR A 195 15.30 6.66 35.17
N TRP A 196 15.58 5.40 34.96
CA TRP A 196 16.47 4.61 35.83
C TRP A 196 17.73 4.24 35.05
N ALA A 197 18.83 4.91 35.35
CA ALA A 197 20.11 4.61 34.72
C ALA A 197 20.62 3.21 35.11
N LEU A 198 20.19 2.69 36.28
CA LEU A 198 20.63 1.42 36.86
C LEU A 198 22.14 1.34 37.03
N ASN A 199 22.74 2.42 37.51
CA ASN A 199 24.19 2.60 37.58
C ASN A 199 24.71 2.93 39.00
N GLU A 200 23.89 2.72 40.04
CA GLU A 200 24.23 3.02 41.45
C GLU A 200 25.40 2.19 41.97
N GLY A 201 25.60 0.99 41.43
CA GLY A 201 26.73 0.11 41.75
C GLY A 201 26.67 -0.53 43.15
N GLN A 202 25.69 -0.16 43.96
CA GLN A 202 25.44 -0.72 45.30
C GLN A 202 24.09 -0.28 45.85
N GLY A 203 23.63 -0.94 46.92
CA GLY A 203 22.39 -0.55 47.63
C GLY A 203 21.21 -1.46 47.29
N THR A 204 20.04 -1.14 47.90
CA THR A 204 18.81 -1.91 47.80
C THR A 204 17.67 -1.16 47.11
N SER A 205 18.00 -0.08 46.42
CA SER A 205 17.04 0.73 45.64
C SER A 205 17.71 1.35 44.43
N VAL A 206 16.93 1.58 43.41
CA VAL A 206 17.32 2.33 42.20
C VAL A 206 16.63 3.69 42.21
N LYS A 207 17.30 4.70 41.69
CA LYS A 207 16.87 6.10 41.71
C LYS A 207 16.23 6.51 40.41
N ASP A 208 15.10 7.19 40.49
CA ASP A 208 14.49 7.92 39.42
C ASP A 208 15.28 9.23 39.19
N GLN A 209 16.01 9.31 38.09
CA GLN A 209 16.86 10.47 37.75
C GLN A 209 16.04 11.72 37.33
N THR A 210 14.73 11.55 37.09
CA THR A 210 13.86 12.69 36.77
C THR A 210 13.49 13.52 37.99
N GLY A 211 13.62 12.93 39.19
CA GLY A 211 13.18 13.55 40.41
C GLY A 211 11.66 13.52 40.64
N ASN A 212 10.89 12.82 39.78
CA ASN A 212 9.44 12.66 39.94
C ASN A 212 9.04 11.67 41.06
N GLY A 213 10.01 11.00 41.66
CA GLY A 213 9.80 10.14 42.83
C GLY A 213 9.39 8.69 42.50
N HIS A 214 9.76 8.20 41.32
CA HIS A 214 9.52 6.82 40.91
C HIS A 214 10.70 5.89 41.24
N ASP A 215 11.27 6.04 42.45
CA ASP A 215 12.34 5.17 42.93
C ASP A 215 11.87 3.71 43.07
N GLY A 216 12.71 2.75 42.67
CA GLY A 216 12.43 1.32 42.77
C GLY A 216 13.14 0.64 43.94
N LYS A 217 12.55 -0.43 44.50
CA LYS A 217 13.14 -1.25 45.57
C LYS A 217 13.59 -2.59 44.98
N LEU A 218 14.84 -2.96 45.22
CA LEU A 218 15.35 -4.28 44.89
C LEU A 218 14.68 -5.37 45.73
N ARG A 219 14.36 -6.47 45.06
CA ARG A 219 13.82 -7.71 45.64
C ARG A 219 14.66 -8.88 45.19
N GLY A 220 14.74 -9.94 45.98
CA GLY A 220 15.77 -10.93 45.80
C GLY A 220 17.13 -10.37 46.23
N ASP A 221 18.17 -10.79 45.57
CA ASP A 221 19.55 -10.31 45.80
C ASP A 221 20.28 -10.01 44.45
N PRO A 222 19.68 -9.19 43.55
CA PRO A 222 20.30 -8.87 42.26
C PRO A 222 21.68 -8.23 42.45
N SER A 223 22.64 -8.60 41.60
CA SER A 223 24.01 -8.17 41.70
C SER A 223 24.32 -6.94 40.89
N TRP A 224 25.28 -6.13 41.36
CA TRP A 224 25.82 -5.00 40.58
C TRP A 224 27.09 -5.44 39.87
N ASP A 225 27.08 -5.33 38.53
CA ASP A 225 28.23 -5.62 37.67
C ASP A 225 28.69 -4.35 36.94
N VAL A 226 29.80 -4.43 36.23
CA VAL A 226 30.27 -3.35 35.35
C VAL A 226 30.22 -3.86 33.93
N ALA A 227 29.52 -3.13 33.07
CA ALA A 227 29.37 -3.45 31.66
C ALA A 227 29.78 -2.31 30.74
N GLN A 228 30.13 -2.69 29.51
CA GLN A 228 30.38 -1.75 28.43
C GLN A 228 29.14 -1.65 27.57
N LEU A 229 28.54 -0.47 27.52
CA LEU A 229 27.36 -0.20 26.71
C LEU A 229 27.74 0.46 25.38
N PRO A 230 27.03 0.18 24.30
CA PRO A 230 27.33 0.75 22.99
C PRO A 230 26.80 2.19 22.83
N PHE A 231 27.07 3.05 23.83
CA PHE A 231 26.80 4.48 23.77
C PHE A 231 27.89 5.25 23.05
N GLY A 232 27.52 6.36 22.40
CA GLY A 232 28.47 7.35 21.87
C GLY A 232 29.00 7.05 20.48
N ILE A 233 28.48 6.04 19.77
CA ILE A 233 28.81 5.80 18.36
C ILE A 233 27.88 6.65 17.50
N THR A 234 28.22 7.93 17.30
CA THR A 234 27.53 8.76 16.31
C THR A 234 28.02 8.39 14.92
N GLN A 235 27.14 7.88 14.06
CA GLN A 235 27.38 7.93 12.61
C GLN A 235 27.38 9.40 12.19
N SER A 236 28.51 9.88 11.66
CA SER A 236 28.64 11.25 11.15
C SER A 236 27.82 11.40 9.87
N SER A 237 26.59 11.91 9.96
CA SER A 237 25.93 12.53 8.83
C SER A 237 26.59 13.89 8.59
N SER A 238 27.25 14.04 7.45
CA SER A 238 27.80 15.29 6.98
C SER A 238 26.68 16.28 6.65
N GLU A 239 26.40 17.20 7.56
CA GLU A 239 25.74 18.46 7.21
C GLU A 239 26.70 19.60 7.44
N SER A 240 27.09 20.25 6.35
CA SER A 240 27.94 21.42 6.31
C SER A 240 27.12 22.65 6.74
N GLU A 241 27.41 23.18 7.92
CA GLU A 241 27.06 24.56 8.24
C GLU A 241 28.11 25.52 7.67
N THR A 242 27.71 26.30 6.70
CA THR A 242 28.42 27.47 6.20
C THR A 242 28.32 28.59 7.23
N GLN A 243 29.44 28.96 7.86
CA GLN A 243 29.61 30.31 8.43
C GLN A 243 30.86 30.94 7.90
N ASP A 244 30.65 32.08 7.22
CA ASP A 244 31.65 33.04 6.79
C ASP A 244 32.56 33.51 7.92
N GLN A 245 33.90 33.46 7.71
CA GLN A 245 34.79 34.56 8.12
C GLN A 245 36.04 34.61 7.25
N ILE A 246 36.24 35.76 6.71
CA ILE A 246 37.36 36.24 5.90
C ILE A 246 38.58 36.43 6.79
N ALA A 247 39.78 35.92 6.41
CA ALA A 247 41.02 36.71 6.29
C ALA A 247 42.29 35.85 6.06
N SER A 248 43.00 36.23 4.99
CA SER A 248 44.47 36.25 4.78
C SER A 248 45.30 34.96 4.72
N SER A 249 45.80 34.70 3.50
CA SER A 249 46.99 33.87 3.17
C SER A 249 48.29 34.44 3.73
N PRO A 250 49.48 33.75 3.76
CA PRO A 250 50.09 33.14 2.57
C PRO A 250 50.92 31.85 2.76
N ASP A 251 51.17 31.18 1.62
CA ASP A 251 52.34 30.35 1.21
C ASP A 251 52.65 29.02 1.88
N GLY A 252 52.73 27.98 1.05
CA GLY A 252 53.73 26.93 1.19
C GLY A 252 53.26 25.50 1.06
N GLU A 253 53.54 24.91 -0.10
CA GLU A 253 53.83 23.49 -0.36
C GLU A 253 52.74 22.44 -0.26
N GLN A 254 52.44 21.84 -1.40
CA GLN A 254 51.69 20.56 -1.56
C GLN A 254 52.47 19.37 -1.02
N PRO A 255 51.79 18.37 -0.47
CA PRO A 255 52.20 16.99 -0.64
C PRO A 255 51.11 16.17 -1.36
N GLU A 256 51.59 15.27 -2.22
CA GLU A 256 50.89 14.28 -2.99
C GLU A 256 49.91 13.45 -2.13
N GLU A 257 48.63 13.41 -2.53
CA GLU A 257 47.65 12.43 -2.00
C GLU A 257 47.89 11.07 -2.63
N THR A 258 48.37 10.13 -1.85
CA THR A 258 48.28 8.69 -2.10
C THR A 258 46.88 8.23 -1.74
N VAL A 259 46.07 7.90 -2.74
CA VAL A 259 44.76 7.24 -2.59
C VAL A 259 45.02 5.84 -2.05
N VAL A 260 44.68 5.59 -0.81
CA VAL A 260 44.55 4.22 -0.24
C VAL A 260 43.20 3.71 -0.61
N VAL A 261 43.16 2.80 -1.56
CA VAL A 261 41.96 2.05 -1.91
C VAL A 261 41.78 0.91 -0.91
N ASP A 262 40.64 0.89 -0.26
CA ASP A 262 40.25 -0.09 0.77
C ASP A 262 40.26 -1.53 0.22
N GLU A 263 40.91 -2.44 0.93
CA GLU A 263 41.07 -3.85 0.51
C GLU A 263 39.75 -4.62 0.43
N GLU A 264 38.69 -4.19 1.09
CA GLU A 264 37.38 -4.81 1.02
C GLU A 264 36.69 -4.64 -0.35
N SER A 265 36.95 -3.55 -1.06
CA SER A 265 36.41 -3.34 -2.41
C SER A 265 37.05 -4.22 -3.47
N GLN A 266 38.23 -4.77 -3.20
CA GLN A 266 38.91 -5.70 -4.12
C GLN A 266 38.47 -7.16 -3.95
N LEU A 267 37.93 -7.55 -2.77
CA LEU A 267 37.43 -8.91 -2.55
C LEU A 267 36.09 -9.18 -3.23
N ILE A 268 35.25 -8.16 -3.37
CA ILE A 268 33.93 -8.31 -4.03
C ILE A 268 34.07 -8.46 -5.55
N ALA A 269 35.13 -7.88 -6.14
CA ALA A 269 35.40 -8.01 -7.58
C ALA A 269 36.02 -9.34 -8.00
N GLN A 270 36.48 -10.18 -7.07
CA GLN A 270 37.16 -11.46 -7.36
C GLN A 270 36.27 -12.71 -7.18
N VAL A 271 35.01 -12.58 -6.76
CA VAL A 271 34.13 -13.72 -6.46
C VAL A 271 32.98 -13.88 -7.46
N ILE A 272 32.97 -13.20 -8.59
CA ILE A 272 32.03 -13.51 -9.67
C ILE A 272 32.70 -14.47 -10.65
N PRO A 273 32.32 -15.75 -10.68
CA PRO A 273 32.90 -16.69 -11.63
C PRO A 273 32.49 -16.29 -13.06
N THR A 274 33.48 -16.20 -13.93
CA THR A 274 33.32 -15.98 -15.39
C THR A 274 32.51 -17.09 -16.07
N GLU A 275 32.24 -18.19 -15.40
CA GLU A 275 31.48 -19.32 -15.95
C GLU A 275 29.96 -19.10 -15.99
N VAL A 276 29.38 -18.22 -15.13
CA VAL A 276 27.91 -17.97 -15.10
C VAL A 276 27.45 -17.23 -16.36
N THR A 277 28.32 -16.43 -16.99
CA THR A 277 28.01 -15.73 -18.24
C THR A 277 28.01 -16.67 -19.45
N ALA A 278 28.82 -17.74 -19.43
CA ALA A 278 28.89 -18.70 -20.52
C ALA A 278 27.71 -19.70 -20.55
N ILE A 279 27.18 -20.07 -19.36
CA ILE A 279 26.03 -20.99 -19.26
C ILE A 279 24.74 -20.29 -19.76
N ALA A 280 24.57 -18.99 -19.46
CA ALA A 280 23.40 -18.24 -19.92
C ALA A 280 23.36 -18.02 -21.45
N GLU A 281 24.51 -17.98 -22.12
CA GLU A 281 24.58 -17.85 -23.58
C GLU A 281 24.30 -19.18 -24.33
N ASP A 282 24.65 -20.32 -23.75
CA ASP A 282 24.41 -21.63 -24.36
C ASP A 282 22.94 -22.09 -24.21
N ASP A 283 22.27 -21.80 -23.11
CA ASP A 283 20.85 -22.10 -22.92
C ASP A 283 19.94 -21.24 -23.81
N LEU A 284 20.32 -20.01 -24.11
CA LEU A 284 19.60 -19.14 -25.05
C LEU A 284 19.69 -19.65 -26.52
N ARG A 285 20.71 -20.44 -26.86
CA ARG A 285 20.83 -21.05 -28.20
C ARG A 285 19.94 -22.29 -28.40
N GLN A 286 19.48 -22.91 -27.34
CA GLN A 286 18.56 -24.07 -27.43
C GLN A 286 17.07 -23.67 -27.48
N LEU A 287 16.73 -22.41 -27.23
CA LEU A 287 15.38 -21.88 -27.30
C LEU A 287 15.02 -21.21 -28.65
N SER A 288 15.85 -21.37 -29.70
CA SER A 288 15.49 -20.95 -31.04
C SER A 288 14.43 -21.88 -31.62
N VAL A 289 13.18 -21.55 -31.41
CA VAL A 289 12.03 -22.12 -32.12
C VAL A 289 12.16 -21.71 -33.59
N GLU A 290 12.23 -22.69 -34.47
CA GLU A 290 12.21 -22.47 -35.92
C GLU A 290 10.96 -21.68 -36.33
N VAL A 291 11.16 -20.45 -36.76
CA VAL A 291 10.13 -19.67 -37.44
C VAL A 291 10.12 -20.10 -38.92
N PRO A 292 8.98 -20.56 -39.48
CA PRO A 292 8.93 -20.93 -40.89
C PRO A 292 9.22 -19.72 -41.79
N PRO A 293 9.88 -19.90 -42.95
CA PRO A 293 10.35 -18.80 -43.76
C PRO A 293 9.20 -18.00 -44.35
N VAL A 294 9.26 -16.68 -44.15
CA VAL A 294 8.40 -15.69 -44.82
C VAL A 294 8.81 -15.65 -46.28
N VAL A 295 7.86 -15.93 -47.15
CA VAL A 295 8.03 -15.78 -48.61
C VAL A 295 8.17 -14.28 -48.92
N GLU A 296 9.34 -13.86 -49.34
CA GLU A 296 9.60 -12.54 -49.88
C GLU A 296 8.86 -12.40 -51.23
N THR A 297 7.92 -11.48 -51.29
CA THR A 297 7.40 -10.95 -52.54
C THR A 297 8.16 -9.69 -52.88
N ASP A 298 8.91 -9.73 -53.98
CA ASP A 298 9.67 -8.64 -54.55
C ASP A 298 8.83 -7.38 -54.82
N ILE A 299 9.26 -6.25 -54.27
CA ILE A 299 8.81 -4.91 -54.70
C ILE A 299 9.99 -4.25 -55.40
N PRO A 300 9.86 -3.86 -56.68
CA PRO A 300 10.94 -3.26 -57.44
C PRO A 300 11.17 -1.79 -57.02
N THR A 301 12.41 -1.46 -56.79
CA THR A 301 12.91 -0.09 -56.62
C THR A 301 12.91 0.65 -57.94
N GLU A 302 12.14 1.75 -58.06
CA GLU A 302 12.23 2.69 -59.17
C GLU A 302 13.19 3.85 -58.88
N LYS A 303 14.15 4.01 -59.78
CA LYS A 303 15.08 5.16 -59.88
C LYS A 303 14.41 6.34 -60.55
N THR A 304 14.53 7.50 -59.96
CA THR A 304 14.18 8.81 -60.54
C THR A 304 14.91 9.14 -61.81
N THR A 305 14.15 9.53 -62.88
CA THR A 305 14.60 10.51 -63.86
C THR A 305 13.44 11.38 -64.38
N LYS A 306 13.76 12.67 -64.58
CA LYS A 306 12.91 13.79 -64.99
C LYS A 306 12.46 13.68 -66.48
N GLY A 307 11.23 14.13 -66.80
CA GLY A 307 10.96 14.63 -68.13
C GLY A 307 9.51 14.71 -68.58
N LYS A 308 8.95 15.90 -68.52
CA LYS A 308 8.01 16.63 -69.37
C LYS A 308 6.91 15.95 -70.20
N LYS A 309 5.68 16.48 -70.01
CA LYS A 309 4.63 16.90 -70.95
C LYS A 309 3.84 15.88 -71.76
N GLY A 310 2.50 16.01 -71.68
CA GLY A 310 1.61 15.88 -72.82
C GLY A 310 0.31 15.11 -72.61
N ALA A 311 -0.74 15.80 -72.51
CA ALA A 311 -2.14 15.77 -72.84
C ALA A 311 -2.81 14.54 -73.54
N LYS A 312 -4.12 14.43 -73.18
CA LYS A 312 -5.31 13.94 -73.94
C LYS A 312 -5.67 12.44 -73.82
N ARG A 313 -6.80 12.14 -73.16
CA ARG A 313 -8.21 12.06 -73.69
C ARG A 313 -8.65 10.68 -74.26
N GLN A 314 -9.81 10.25 -73.75
CA GLN A 314 -10.85 9.36 -74.36
C GLN A 314 -10.81 7.87 -73.98
N THR A 315 -11.82 7.43 -73.26
CA THR A 315 -13.20 6.96 -73.53
C THR A 315 -13.34 5.48 -73.91
N GLU A 316 -14.34 4.89 -73.21
CA GLU A 316 -15.18 3.76 -73.65
C GLU A 316 -14.57 2.34 -73.61
N LYS A 317 -15.23 1.25 -73.27
CA LYS A 317 -16.63 0.77 -73.23
C LYS A 317 -16.73 -0.57 -72.51
N SER A 318 -17.86 -0.77 -71.91
CA SER A 318 -18.70 -1.94 -71.66
C SER A 318 -18.41 -3.29 -72.32
N ALA A 319 -18.68 -4.38 -71.52
CA ALA A 319 -19.49 -5.58 -71.97
C ALA A 319 -19.52 -6.56 -70.77
N ASN A 320 -20.56 -6.83 -70.11
CA ASN A 320 -21.72 -7.72 -70.15
C ASN A 320 -21.43 -9.20 -70.51
N ILE A 321 -21.98 -10.11 -69.71
CA ILE A 321 -22.69 -11.39 -69.98
C ILE A 321 -22.86 -12.16 -68.69
N GLN A 322 -24.06 -12.19 -68.06
CA GLN A 322 -25.16 -13.20 -68.12
C GLN A 322 -24.70 -14.62 -67.70
N THR A 323 -25.39 -15.49 -67.03
CA THR A 323 -26.73 -15.69 -66.43
C THR A 323 -26.69 -17.00 -65.66
N ASN A 324 -27.47 -17.20 -64.61
CA ASN A 324 -28.56 -18.17 -64.54
C ASN A 324 -29.10 -18.41 -63.13
N GLN A 325 -30.39 -18.15 -63.00
CA GLN A 325 -31.26 -18.71 -61.94
C GLN A 325 -31.87 -20.05 -62.43
N PRO A 326 -32.55 -20.82 -61.59
CA PRO A 326 -34.01 -20.61 -61.42
C PRO A 326 -34.60 -20.94 -60.04
N LYS A 327 -35.60 -20.15 -59.65
CA LYS A 327 -37.06 -20.39 -59.43
C LYS A 327 -37.54 -21.19 -58.21
N GLY A 328 -38.44 -20.58 -57.48
CA GLY A 328 -39.86 -20.91 -57.22
C GLY A 328 -40.34 -20.31 -55.91
N GLN A 329 -41.22 -19.38 -56.02
CA GLN A 329 -42.70 -19.25 -55.87
C GLN A 329 -43.11 -19.19 -54.40
N LYS A 330 -43.89 -18.29 -53.94
CA LYS A 330 -45.09 -17.41 -54.15
C LYS A 330 -45.51 -17.00 -52.73
N SER A 331 -46.16 -15.99 -52.35
CA SER A 331 -46.95 -14.87 -52.82
C SER A 331 -47.53 -14.12 -51.62
N GLU A 332 -47.74 -12.89 -51.75
CA GLU A 332 -48.83 -11.90 -51.59
C GLU A 332 -48.77 -11.15 -50.26
N THR A 333 -49.02 -9.86 -50.11
CA THR A 333 -49.58 -8.80 -50.96
C THR A 333 -49.17 -7.44 -50.35
N ALA A 334 -49.02 -6.46 -51.23
CA ALA A 334 -48.72 -5.06 -50.97
C ALA A 334 -49.90 -4.26 -50.40
N GLN A 335 -49.63 -3.16 -49.74
CA GLN A 335 -50.25 -1.86 -50.05
C GLN A 335 -49.41 -0.68 -49.57
N THR A 336 -49.01 0.08 -50.53
CA THR A 336 -48.40 1.39 -50.53
C THR A 336 -49.48 2.45 -50.41
N VAL A 337 -49.29 3.51 -49.61
CA VAL A 337 -49.82 4.85 -49.87
C VAL A 337 -48.79 5.91 -49.50
N ALA A 338 -48.30 6.56 -50.52
CA ALA A 338 -47.66 7.88 -50.45
C ALA A 338 -48.68 8.94 -50.78
N VAL A 339 -48.57 10.14 -50.24
CA VAL A 339 -48.98 11.45 -50.83
C VAL A 339 -48.75 12.51 -49.76
N ASN A 340 -47.91 13.45 -49.91
CA ASN A 340 -47.73 14.67 -50.67
C ASN A 340 -47.79 15.94 -49.75
N ILE A 341 -46.82 16.77 -49.97
CA ILE A 341 -46.60 18.10 -49.48
C ILE A 341 -47.55 19.11 -50.13
N GLN A 342 -48.16 20.02 -49.41
CA GLN A 342 -48.31 21.41 -49.84
C GLN A 342 -48.62 22.39 -48.70
N GLN A 343 -48.02 23.59 -48.86
CA GLN A 343 -48.07 24.76 -48.01
C GLN A 343 -49.41 25.49 -48.06
N GLN A 344 -49.73 26.26 -47.03
CA GLN A 344 -50.04 27.70 -46.99
C GLN A 344 -50.98 28.14 -45.85
N GLU A 345 -50.54 29.17 -45.16
CA GLU A 345 -51.13 30.44 -44.71
C GLU A 345 -51.74 30.55 -43.34
N GLN A 346 -51.19 31.56 -42.62
CA GLN A 346 -51.69 32.21 -41.39
C GLN A 346 -52.86 33.17 -41.72
N PRO A 347 -53.49 33.92 -40.77
CA PRO A 347 -53.48 33.92 -39.28
C PRO A 347 -54.88 34.06 -38.68
N GLN A 348 -55.03 33.85 -37.36
CA GLN A 348 -55.90 34.69 -36.51
C GLN A 348 -55.66 34.49 -35.01
N THR A 349 -55.48 35.63 -34.35
CA THR A 349 -55.34 35.92 -32.95
C THR A 349 -56.56 35.54 -32.11
N LEU A 350 -56.35 34.83 -30.99
CA LEU A 350 -57.22 34.92 -29.81
C LEU A 350 -56.40 34.71 -28.56
N THR A 351 -56.24 35.79 -27.84
CA THR A 351 -55.69 35.92 -26.49
C THR A 351 -56.50 35.06 -25.49
N GLN A 352 -55.84 34.15 -24.82
CA GLN A 352 -56.25 33.69 -23.48
C GLN A 352 -54.98 33.58 -22.63
N GLU A 353 -54.94 34.35 -21.56
CA GLU A 353 -53.99 34.32 -20.47
C GLU A 353 -53.97 32.93 -19.85
N ARG A 354 -52.80 32.28 -19.92
CA ARG A 354 -52.45 31.17 -19.06
C ARG A 354 -51.22 31.55 -18.26
N SER A 355 -51.40 31.60 -16.93
CA SER A 355 -50.38 31.70 -15.91
C SER A 355 -49.14 30.87 -16.23
N PRO A 356 -47.93 31.32 -15.93
CA PRO A 356 -46.72 30.54 -16.17
C PRO A 356 -46.71 29.35 -15.24
N LYS A 357 -46.85 28.15 -15.83
CA LYS A 357 -46.38 26.92 -15.18
C LYS A 357 -44.89 27.07 -14.99
N THR A 358 -44.47 27.24 -13.75
CA THR A 358 -43.12 27.04 -13.30
C THR A 358 -42.63 25.68 -13.84
N MET A 359 -41.82 25.72 -14.89
CA MET A 359 -40.94 24.59 -15.21
C MET A 359 -39.99 24.46 -14.01
N ASN A 360 -40.26 23.48 -13.17
CA ASN A 360 -39.27 22.92 -12.28
C ASN A 360 -38.15 22.37 -13.18
N THR A 361 -37.15 23.16 -13.48
CA THR A 361 -35.86 22.70 -13.91
C THR A 361 -35.24 21.98 -12.70
N LYS A 362 -35.51 20.67 -12.55
CA LYS A 362 -34.58 19.83 -11.81
C LYS A 362 -33.21 20.10 -12.43
N ALA A 363 -32.33 20.72 -11.68
CA ALA A 363 -30.93 20.80 -12.04
C ALA A 363 -30.50 19.39 -12.39
N ASN A 364 -30.04 19.17 -13.63
CA ASN A 364 -29.58 17.88 -14.09
C ASN A 364 -28.38 17.51 -13.22
N SER A 365 -28.54 16.63 -12.23
CA SER A 365 -27.44 16.15 -11.40
C SER A 365 -26.50 15.36 -12.30
N LYS A 366 -25.21 15.70 -12.28
CA LYS A 366 -24.18 14.98 -13.05
C LYS A 366 -24.12 13.53 -12.61
N TYR A 367 -23.78 12.64 -13.56
CA TYR A 367 -23.42 11.25 -13.26
C TYR A 367 -22.01 11.23 -12.67
N LYS A 368 -21.88 10.71 -11.46
CA LYS A 368 -20.67 10.81 -10.64
C LYS A 368 -19.86 9.54 -10.72
N ILE A 369 -18.65 9.62 -11.26
CA ILE A 369 -17.72 8.48 -11.46
C ILE A 369 -16.51 8.67 -10.58
N LEU A 370 -16.12 7.61 -9.86
CA LEU A 370 -14.84 7.49 -9.17
C LEU A 370 -13.98 6.45 -9.89
N ALA A 371 -12.75 6.80 -10.25
CA ALA A 371 -11.77 5.90 -10.83
C ALA A 371 -10.48 5.91 -10.01
N ILE A 372 -9.98 4.73 -9.63
CA ILE A 372 -8.83 4.56 -8.74
C ILE A 372 -7.76 3.74 -9.46
N ASP A 373 -6.57 4.32 -9.61
CA ASP A 373 -5.45 3.70 -10.29
C ASP A 373 -4.88 2.52 -9.48
N GLY A 374 -4.20 1.60 -10.18
CA GLY A 374 -3.37 0.58 -9.57
C GLY A 374 -2.03 1.12 -9.05
N GLY A 375 -1.45 0.46 -8.05
CA GLY A 375 -0.15 0.90 -7.51
C GLY A 375 0.35 0.12 -6.29
N GLY A 376 -0.19 -1.05 -5.98
CA GLY A 376 0.22 -1.84 -4.82
C GLY A 376 0.12 -1.07 -3.51
N ILE A 377 1.18 -1.06 -2.69
CA ILE A 377 1.22 -0.34 -1.40
C ILE A 377 0.99 1.18 -1.54
N ARG A 378 1.29 1.76 -2.70
CA ARG A 378 1.04 3.18 -2.99
C ARG A 378 -0.45 3.54 -3.00
N GLY A 379 -1.35 2.55 -2.98
CA GLY A 379 -2.79 2.70 -2.76
C GLY A 379 -3.15 3.46 -1.47
N ILE A 380 -2.22 3.58 -0.53
CA ILE A 380 -2.33 4.44 0.67
C ILE A 380 -2.70 5.88 0.28
N ILE A 381 -2.08 6.45 -0.77
CA ILE A 381 -2.30 7.84 -1.20
C ILE A 381 -3.77 8.10 -1.59
N PRO A 382 -4.37 7.37 -2.56
CA PRO A 382 -5.78 7.57 -2.89
C PRO A 382 -6.72 7.22 -1.73
N THR A 383 -6.38 6.25 -0.88
CA THR A 383 -7.20 5.89 0.27
C THR A 383 -7.30 7.04 1.28
N MET A 384 -6.21 7.76 1.54
CA MET A 384 -6.21 8.96 2.39
C MET A 384 -7.08 10.07 1.82
N ILE A 385 -7.08 10.28 0.49
CA ILE A 385 -7.96 11.27 -0.16
C ILE A 385 -9.43 10.87 0.01
N LEU A 386 -9.75 9.58 -0.13
CA LEU A 386 -11.10 9.05 0.08
C LEU A 386 -11.56 9.22 1.52
N ALA A 387 -10.70 8.94 2.51
CA ALA A 387 -10.99 9.16 3.91
C ALA A 387 -11.24 10.67 4.21
N GLU A 388 -10.47 11.56 3.62
CA GLU A 388 -10.70 13.01 3.76
C GLU A 388 -12.01 13.48 3.09
N ILE A 389 -12.41 12.89 1.96
CA ILE A 389 -13.71 13.13 1.33
C ILE A 389 -14.85 12.65 2.24
N GLU A 390 -14.78 11.46 2.82
CA GLU A 390 -15.77 10.97 3.79
C GLU A 390 -15.86 11.89 5.01
N LYS A 391 -14.72 12.30 5.54
CA LYS A 391 -14.63 13.22 6.67
C LYS A 391 -15.25 14.59 6.37
N ARG A 392 -15.02 15.18 5.19
CA ARG A 392 -15.62 16.49 4.83
C ARG A 392 -17.10 16.40 4.49
N THR A 393 -17.51 15.33 3.81
CA THR A 393 -18.90 15.15 3.38
C THR A 393 -19.80 14.54 4.45
N GLN A 394 -19.24 13.87 5.46
CA GLN A 394 -19.94 13.05 6.45
C GLN A 394 -20.84 12.00 5.78
N LYS A 395 -20.39 11.46 4.63
CA LYS A 395 -21.10 10.44 3.87
C LYS A 395 -20.12 9.38 3.38
N PRO A 396 -20.50 8.09 3.40
CA PRO A 396 -19.64 7.03 2.88
C PRO A 396 -19.50 7.15 1.35
N ILE A 397 -18.31 6.79 0.84
CA ILE A 397 -17.96 6.93 -0.59
C ILE A 397 -18.99 6.32 -1.51
N PHE A 398 -19.50 5.10 -1.21
CA PHE A 398 -20.50 4.46 -2.08
C PHE A 398 -21.75 5.32 -2.29
N SER A 399 -22.11 6.19 -1.35
CA SER A 399 -23.29 7.06 -1.45
C SER A 399 -23.05 8.29 -2.31
N LEU A 400 -21.79 8.66 -2.54
CA LEU A 400 -21.38 9.88 -3.24
C LEU A 400 -21.22 9.71 -4.75
N PHE A 401 -21.02 8.47 -5.22
CA PHE A 401 -20.77 8.15 -6.63
C PHE A 401 -21.80 7.19 -7.21
N ASP A 402 -22.02 7.24 -8.52
CA ASP A 402 -22.91 6.34 -9.26
C ASP A 402 -22.18 5.09 -9.75
N LEU A 403 -20.91 5.23 -10.15
CA LEU A 403 -20.01 4.17 -10.58
C LEU A 403 -18.65 4.34 -9.88
N ILE A 404 -18.11 3.25 -9.34
CA ILE A 404 -16.78 3.19 -8.74
C ILE A 404 -15.94 2.16 -9.50
N SER A 405 -14.85 2.59 -10.08
CA SER A 405 -13.94 1.72 -10.83
C SER A 405 -12.55 1.69 -10.23
N GLY A 406 -11.85 0.58 -10.40
CA GLY A 406 -10.49 0.45 -9.90
C GLY A 406 -9.69 -0.65 -10.60
N THR A 407 -8.38 -0.54 -10.50
CA THR A 407 -7.42 -1.52 -10.99
C THR A 407 -6.49 -1.91 -9.86
N SER A 408 -6.13 -3.21 -9.73
CA SER A 408 -5.17 -3.68 -8.75
C SER A 408 -5.57 -3.23 -7.32
N SER A 409 -4.67 -2.55 -6.59
CA SER A 409 -4.99 -1.95 -5.29
C SER A 409 -6.21 -1.01 -5.33
N GLY A 410 -6.40 -0.24 -6.41
CA GLY A 410 -7.60 0.58 -6.63
C GLY A 410 -8.87 -0.26 -6.83
N GLY A 411 -8.74 -1.46 -7.43
CA GLY A 411 -9.84 -2.43 -7.55
C GLY A 411 -10.26 -2.99 -6.20
N ILE A 412 -9.29 -3.31 -5.34
CA ILE A 412 -9.55 -3.72 -3.94
C ILE A 412 -10.29 -2.61 -3.20
N LEU A 413 -9.89 -1.35 -3.34
CA LEU A 413 -10.58 -0.21 -2.74
C LEU A 413 -12.01 -0.07 -3.28
N ALA A 414 -12.22 -0.15 -4.59
CA ALA A 414 -13.56 -0.06 -5.19
C ALA A 414 -14.52 -1.13 -4.65
N LEU A 415 -14.05 -2.36 -4.51
CA LEU A 415 -14.80 -3.47 -3.94
C LEU A 415 -15.07 -3.29 -2.45
N GLY A 416 -14.08 -2.88 -1.67
CA GLY A 416 -14.18 -2.67 -0.23
C GLY A 416 -15.16 -1.56 0.15
N LEU A 417 -15.08 -0.40 -0.53
CA LEU A 417 -15.95 0.76 -0.32
C LEU A 417 -17.42 0.49 -0.67
N THR A 418 -17.70 -0.56 -1.43
CA THR A 418 -19.04 -0.93 -1.89
C THR A 418 -19.56 -2.24 -1.31
N LYS A 419 -18.76 -2.96 -0.50
CA LYS A 419 -19.17 -4.19 0.17
C LYS A 419 -20.30 -3.90 1.14
N PRO A 420 -21.45 -4.60 1.05
CA PRO A 420 -22.55 -4.42 1.99
C PRO A 420 -22.17 -4.97 3.37
N ARG A 421 -22.58 -4.26 4.41
CA ARG A 421 -22.52 -4.75 5.79
C ARG A 421 -23.66 -5.74 6.03
N LEU A 422 -23.32 -6.91 6.50
CA LEU A 422 -24.27 -7.99 6.80
C LEU A 422 -24.55 -8.02 8.30
N ASP A 423 -25.20 -7.00 8.85
CA ASP A 423 -25.66 -7.02 10.25
C ASP A 423 -26.98 -7.78 10.36
N LEU A 424 -26.98 -8.90 11.07
CA LEU A 424 -28.16 -9.75 11.31
C LEU A 424 -29.17 -9.14 12.30
N GLU A 425 -28.88 -8.00 12.92
CA GLU A 425 -29.70 -7.39 13.99
C GLU A 425 -30.11 -5.93 13.75
N ALA A 426 -29.78 -5.34 12.58
CA ALA A 426 -30.09 -3.94 12.34
C ALA A 426 -31.61 -3.72 12.13
N THR A 427 -32.21 -2.95 13.01
CA THR A 427 -33.57 -2.40 12.86
C THR A 427 -33.65 -1.30 11.80
N ASP A 428 -32.51 -0.81 11.32
CA ASP A 428 -32.38 0.18 10.25
C ASP A 428 -32.16 -0.53 8.92
N THR A 429 -33.09 -0.35 7.99
CA THR A 429 -33.07 -0.99 6.66
C THR A 429 -32.26 -0.20 5.63
N SER A 430 -31.54 0.85 6.02
CA SER A 430 -30.68 1.61 5.10
C SER A 430 -29.43 0.83 4.76
N PRO A 431 -29.04 0.71 3.47
CA PRO A 431 -27.83 -0.02 3.07
C PRO A 431 -26.59 0.74 3.57
N THR A 432 -25.72 0.02 4.29
CA THR A 432 -24.46 0.55 4.82
C THR A 432 -23.28 -0.25 4.28
N ALA A 433 -22.15 0.43 4.03
CA ALA A 433 -20.92 -0.25 3.64
C ALA A 433 -20.29 -0.94 4.86
N GLN A 434 -19.62 -2.08 4.60
CA GLN A 434 -18.86 -2.80 5.61
C GLN A 434 -17.66 -1.99 6.09
N TYR A 435 -16.99 -1.28 5.17
CA TYR A 435 -15.77 -0.53 5.43
C TYR A 435 -15.91 0.92 5.00
N SER A 436 -15.38 1.82 5.82
CA SER A 436 -15.07 3.20 5.44
C SER A 436 -13.72 3.25 4.70
N ALA A 437 -13.40 4.39 4.10
CA ALA A 437 -12.08 4.60 3.52
C ALA A 437 -10.96 4.56 4.58
N GLU A 438 -11.25 5.01 5.80
CA GLU A 438 -10.32 4.91 6.93
C GLU A 438 -10.05 3.47 7.33
N ASP A 439 -11.09 2.60 7.42
CA ASP A 439 -10.91 1.17 7.70
C ASP A 439 -10.01 0.50 6.65
N LEU A 440 -10.20 0.84 5.35
CA LEU A 440 -9.36 0.31 4.28
C LEU A 440 -7.94 0.85 4.34
N LEU A 441 -7.72 2.10 4.78
CA LEU A 441 -6.39 2.65 5.02
C LEU A 441 -5.65 1.86 6.09
N GLN A 442 -6.32 1.53 7.19
CA GLN A 442 -5.73 0.72 8.26
C GLN A 442 -5.34 -0.67 7.77
N ILE A 443 -6.16 -1.31 6.92
CA ILE A 443 -5.82 -2.61 6.30
C ILE A 443 -4.52 -2.53 5.48
N TYR A 444 -4.31 -1.47 4.69
CA TYR A 444 -3.06 -1.29 3.95
C TYR A 444 -1.84 -1.15 4.86
N ILE A 445 -2.00 -0.44 5.97
CA ILE A 445 -0.92 -0.19 6.93
C ILE A 445 -0.60 -1.47 7.72
N GLU A 446 -1.64 -2.21 8.13
CA GLU A 446 -1.52 -3.39 8.97
C GLU A 446 -1.00 -4.61 8.20
N TYR A 447 -1.57 -4.89 7.04
CA TYR A 447 -1.31 -6.14 6.31
C TYR A 447 -0.41 -5.97 5.08
N GLY A 448 0.08 -4.77 4.81
CA GLY A 448 0.98 -4.53 3.66
C GLY A 448 2.22 -5.44 3.70
N ALA A 449 2.82 -5.61 4.87
CA ALA A 449 3.98 -6.46 5.07
C ALA A 449 3.67 -7.97 4.87
N GLU A 450 2.47 -8.42 5.24
CA GLU A 450 2.05 -9.82 5.06
C GLU A 450 1.72 -10.14 3.60
N ILE A 451 1.11 -9.19 2.88
CA ILE A 451 0.80 -9.33 1.45
C ILE A 451 2.09 -9.47 0.62
N PHE A 452 3.14 -8.71 0.97
CA PHE A 452 4.43 -8.72 0.28
C PHE A 452 5.50 -9.50 1.05
N TYR A 453 5.08 -10.55 1.76
CA TYR A 453 5.98 -11.42 2.51
C TYR A 453 6.76 -12.37 1.58
N GLU A 454 8.07 -12.30 1.67
CA GLU A 454 9.02 -13.16 0.96
C GLU A 454 9.54 -14.21 1.92
N PRO A 455 9.20 -15.52 1.80
CA PRO A 455 9.68 -16.52 2.73
C PRO A 455 11.19 -16.72 2.57
N PHE A 456 11.93 -16.33 3.60
CA PHE A 456 13.40 -16.35 3.63
C PHE A 456 13.99 -17.76 3.38
N TRP A 457 13.30 -18.80 3.83
CA TRP A 457 13.81 -20.18 3.77
C TRP A 457 13.85 -20.79 2.37
N GLU A 458 12.98 -20.37 1.48
CA GLU A 458 12.98 -20.84 0.08
C GLU A 458 14.17 -20.28 -0.70
N LYS A 459 14.62 -19.06 -0.37
CA LYS A 459 15.80 -18.43 -1.02
C LYS A 459 17.13 -19.04 -0.60
N VAL A 460 17.25 -19.57 0.62
CA VAL A 460 18.51 -20.14 1.15
C VAL A 460 18.72 -21.57 0.68
N LEU A 461 17.66 -22.30 0.36
CA LEU A 461 17.70 -23.71 -0.02
C LEU A 461 17.43 -23.98 -1.51
N GLY A 462 16.89 -22.98 -2.24
CA GLY A 462 16.64 -23.09 -3.68
C GLY A 462 17.91 -22.99 -4.51
N GLN A 463 17.97 -23.74 -5.60
CA GLN A 463 19.03 -23.57 -6.61
C GLN A 463 18.87 -22.17 -7.23
N ILE A 464 19.97 -21.56 -7.68
CA ILE A 464 19.98 -20.22 -8.28
C ILE A 464 18.95 -20.07 -9.43
N GLU A 465 18.61 -21.17 -10.10
CA GLU A 465 17.59 -21.24 -11.15
C GLU A 465 16.18 -20.90 -10.67
N ASP A 466 15.81 -21.19 -9.41
CA ASP A 466 14.47 -20.94 -8.87
C ASP A 466 14.17 -19.44 -8.68
N ILE A 467 15.18 -18.63 -8.43
CA ILE A 467 15.04 -17.15 -8.24
C ILE A 467 14.55 -16.46 -9.51
N PHE A 468 14.84 -17.02 -10.69
CA PHE A 468 14.46 -16.45 -11.99
C PHE A 468 13.19 -17.05 -12.60
N VAL A 469 12.67 -18.12 -12.02
CA VAL A 469 11.56 -18.90 -12.60
C VAL A 469 10.27 -18.78 -11.80
N GLN A 470 10.34 -18.38 -10.51
CA GLN A 470 9.17 -18.28 -9.63
C GLN A 470 8.72 -16.84 -9.40
N PRO A 471 7.43 -16.60 -9.09
CA PRO A 471 6.96 -15.30 -8.62
C PRO A 471 7.72 -14.85 -7.37
N LYS A 472 7.86 -13.53 -7.21
CA LYS A 472 8.61 -12.95 -6.09
C LYS A 472 8.00 -13.26 -4.73
N TYR A 473 6.67 -13.32 -4.64
CA TYR A 473 5.91 -13.52 -3.41
C TYR A 473 5.02 -14.76 -3.48
N SER A 474 4.84 -15.45 -2.33
CA SER A 474 3.76 -16.42 -2.19
C SER A 474 2.40 -15.75 -2.34
N SER A 475 1.46 -16.42 -3.00
CA SER A 475 0.08 -15.93 -3.11
C SER A 475 -0.73 -16.17 -1.83
N GLU A 476 -0.29 -17.03 -0.93
CA GLU A 476 -1.04 -17.50 0.25
C GLU A 476 -1.43 -16.35 1.19
N GLY A 477 -0.48 -15.53 1.65
CA GLY A 477 -0.77 -14.40 2.54
C GLY A 477 -1.75 -13.40 1.93
N ARG A 478 -1.58 -13.06 0.64
CA ARG A 478 -2.51 -12.19 -0.09
C ARG A 478 -3.91 -12.81 -0.20
N GLU A 479 -3.98 -14.12 -0.51
CA GLU A 479 -5.26 -14.84 -0.61
C GLU A 479 -5.98 -14.92 0.72
N GLU A 480 -5.27 -15.18 1.80
CA GLU A 480 -5.80 -15.27 3.15
C GLU A 480 -6.42 -13.94 3.58
N ILE A 481 -5.67 -12.84 3.45
CA ILE A 481 -6.15 -11.49 3.81
C ILE A 481 -7.35 -11.10 2.95
N ILE A 482 -7.28 -11.26 1.63
CA ILE A 482 -8.40 -10.91 0.77
C ILE A 482 -9.65 -11.76 1.10
N LYS A 483 -9.49 -13.05 1.37
CA LYS A 483 -10.60 -13.92 1.79
C LYS A 483 -11.14 -13.54 3.17
N GLN A 484 -10.29 -13.14 4.11
CA GLN A 484 -10.72 -12.66 5.43
C GLN A 484 -11.62 -11.42 5.32
N TYR A 485 -11.25 -10.43 4.51
CA TYR A 485 -11.97 -9.17 4.39
C TYR A 485 -13.17 -9.22 3.44
N PHE A 486 -13.09 -9.97 2.37
CA PHE A 486 -14.16 -10.04 1.36
C PHE A 486 -15.04 -11.26 1.52
N GLY A 487 -14.51 -12.38 2.03
CA GLY A 487 -15.25 -13.64 2.20
C GLY A 487 -15.88 -14.14 0.92
N ASP A 488 -16.99 -14.86 1.07
CA ASP A 488 -17.80 -15.40 -0.04
C ASP A 488 -18.89 -14.43 -0.51
N SER A 489 -18.73 -13.11 -0.23
CA SER A 489 -19.71 -12.10 -0.64
C SER A 489 -19.86 -12.08 -2.16
N PRO A 490 -21.09 -12.34 -2.72
CA PRO A 490 -21.28 -12.32 -4.16
C PRO A 490 -21.02 -10.93 -4.75
N LEU A 491 -20.36 -10.87 -5.90
CA LEU A 491 -20.03 -9.62 -6.58
C LEU A 491 -21.29 -8.80 -6.92
N GLU A 492 -22.40 -9.46 -7.27
CA GLU A 492 -23.69 -8.85 -7.61
C GLU A 492 -24.35 -8.07 -6.45
N ASN A 493 -23.93 -8.34 -5.20
CA ASN A 493 -24.53 -7.72 -4.01
C ASN A 493 -23.93 -6.35 -3.64
N ASN A 494 -22.95 -5.85 -4.39
CA ASN A 494 -22.32 -4.55 -4.11
C ASN A 494 -23.34 -3.41 -4.06
N LEU A 495 -23.13 -2.47 -3.12
CA LEU A 495 -24.02 -1.34 -2.85
C LEU A 495 -24.13 -0.34 -4.01
N LYS A 496 -23.09 -0.27 -4.86
CA LYS A 496 -23.03 0.59 -6.04
C LYS A 496 -22.48 -0.17 -7.23
N GLU A 497 -22.67 0.39 -8.42
CA GLU A 497 -22.07 -0.15 -9.62
C GLU A 497 -20.54 -0.09 -9.50
N VAL A 498 -19.91 -1.24 -9.68
CA VAL A 498 -18.45 -1.40 -9.71
C VAL A 498 -17.95 -1.86 -11.06
N PHE A 499 -16.74 -1.44 -11.40
CA PHE A 499 -16.03 -1.85 -12.60
C PHE A 499 -14.56 -2.08 -12.27
N VAL A 500 -14.13 -3.34 -12.23
CA VAL A 500 -12.78 -3.73 -11.81
C VAL A 500 -12.08 -4.47 -12.95
N THR A 501 -10.84 -4.07 -13.24
CA THR A 501 -10.08 -4.56 -14.40
C THR A 501 -9.22 -5.78 -14.07
N SER A 502 -9.05 -6.70 -15.02
CA SER A 502 -8.14 -7.84 -15.01
C SER A 502 -7.78 -8.25 -16.44
N TYR A 503 -6.96 -9.29 -16.60
CA TYR A 503 -6.58 -9.81 -17.91
C TYR A 503 -6.43 -11.33 -17.86
N ASP A 504 -7.07 -12.03 -18.80
CA ASP A 504 -6.91 -13.50 -18.96
C ASP A 504 -5.72 -13.79 -19.86
N ILE A 505 -4.67 -14.40 -19.30
CA ILE A 505 -3.43 -14.68 -20.05
C ILE A 505 -3.55 -15.86 -21.02
N GLU A 506 -4.46 -16.82 -20.76
CA GLU A 506 -4.67 -17.98 -21.63
C GLU A 506 -5.49 -17.57 -22.87
N GLN A 507 -6.53 -16.78 -22.69
CA GLN A 507 -7.38 -16.30 -23.79
C GLN A 507 -6.86 -15.00 -24.42
N ARG A 508 -5.94 -14.31 -23.76
CA ARG A 508 -5.32 -13.05 -24.20
C ARG A 508 -6.35 -11.95 -24.43
N ILE A 509 -7.28 -11.80 -23.47
CA ILE A 509 -8.33 -10.79 -23.52
C ILE A 509 -8.47 -10.05 -22.19
N PRO A 510 -8.83 -8.75 -22.22
CA PRO A 510 -9.23 -8.03 -21.01
C PRO A 510 -10.48 -8.65 -20.36
N ILE A 511 -10.45 -8.71 -19.04
CA ILE A 511 -11.57 -9.15 -18.20
C ILE A 511 -11.98 -7.97 -17.32
N PHE A 512 -13.27 -7.74 -17.19
CA PHE A 512 -13.85 -6.73 -16.33
C PHE A 512 -14.85 -7.37 -15.38
N PHE A 513 -14.69 -7.14 -14.09
CA PHE A 513 -15.68 -7.54 -13.10
C PHE A 513 -16.68 -6.40 -12.89
N THR A 514 -17.97 -6.72 -12.92
CA THR A 514 -19.07 -5.79 -12.66
C THR A 514 -20.11 -6.46 -11.78
N ASN A 515 -20.82 -5.69 -10.97
CA ASN A 515 -21.94 -6.21 -10.16
C ASN A 515 -23.29 -6.12 -10.90
N LYS A 516 -23.30 -5.77 -12.19
CA LYS A 516 -24.50 -5.65 -13.00
C LYS A 516 -24.66 -6.88 -13.88
N LEU A 517 -25.58 -7.78 -13.50
CA LEU A 517 -25.83 -9.03 -14.22
C LEU A 517 -26.25 -8.78 -15.67
N GLU A 518 -27.05 -7.75 -15.93
CA GLU A 518 -27.52 -7.35 -17.25
C GLU A 518 -26.36 -6.93 -18.19
N LYS A 519 -25.20 -6.61 -17.63
CA LYS A 519 -23.99 -6.24 -18.38
C LYS A 519 -23.01 -7.39 -18.59
N GLN A 520 -23.32 -8.57 -18.08
CA GLN A 520 -22.44 -9.73 -18.23
C GLN A 520 -22.27 -10.11 -19.70
N GLN A 521 -21.02 -10.30 -20.11
CA GLN A 521 -20.62 -10.68 -21.48
C GLN A 521 -19.53 -11.75 -21.42
N THR A 522 -19.91 -13.01 -21.55
CA THR A 522 -19.00 -14.16 -21.41
C THR A 522 -18.52 -14.73 -22.74
N GLU A 523 -19.11 -14.33 -23.88
CA GLU A 523 -18.82 -14.88 -25.22
C GLU A 523 -17.98 -13.96 -26.11
N SER A 524 -17.75 -12.70 -25.69
CA SER A 524 -16.97 -11.75 -26.47
C SER A 524 -15.53 -12.19 -26.63
N LYS A 525 -15.00 -12.10 -27.85
CA LYS A 525 -13.59 -12.37 -28.16
C LYS A 525 -12.66 -11.17 -27.99
N LYS A 526 -13.21 -9.98 -27.68
CA LYS A 526 -12.43 -8.75 -27.50
C LYS A 526 -12.16 -8.44 -26.04
N PHE A 527 -13.15 -8.65 -25.20
CA PHE A 527 -13.11 -8.51 -23.75
C PHE A 527 -14.27 -9.29 -23.16
N ARG A 528 -14.26 -9.59 -21.87
CA ARG A 528 -15.40 -10.17 -21.16
C ARG A 528 -15.75 -9.35 -19.94
N LYS A 529 -17.05 -9.36 -19.58
CA LYS A 529 -17.58 -8.82 -18.34
C LYS A 529 -18.14 -9.95 -17.52
N LEU A 530 -17.67 -10.09 -16.30
CA LEU A 530 -18.00 -11.17 -15.37
C LEU A 530 -18.78 -10.61 -14.19
N CYS A 531 -19.86 -11.30 -13.80
CA CYS A 531 -20.72 -10.95 -12.67
C CYS A 531 -21.14 -12.20 -11.90
N ALA A 532 -22.12 -12.93 -12.43
CA ALA A 532 -22.70 -14.08 -11.75
C ALA A 532 -21.71 -15.21 -11.50
N GLY A 533 -21.75 -15.77 -10.30
CA GLY A 533 -20.90 -16.87 -9.90
C GLY A 533 -19.49 -16.47 -9.47
N PHE A 534 -19.22 -15.17 -9.31
CA PHE A 534 -17.96 -14.64 -8.77
C PHE A 534 -18.19 -13.89 -7.46
N THR A 535 -17.20 -13.95 -6.59
CA THR A 535 -17.20 -13.25 -5.30
C THR A 535 -16.38 -11.94 -5.38
N LEU A 536 -16.52 -11.08 -4.36
CA LEU A 536 -15.66 -9.92 -4.20
C LEU A 536 -14.18 -10.33 -4.04
N ALA A 537 -13.94 -11.45 -3.35
CA ALA A 537 -12.59 -12.00 -3.20
C ALA A 537 -12.00 -12.44 -4.55
N ASP A 538 -12.78 -13.09 -5.42
CA ASP A 538 -12.33 -13.47 -6.77
C ASP A 538 -11.90 -12.25 -7.59
N ALA A 539 -12.73 -11.21 -7.59
CA ALA A 539 -12.42 -9.96 -8.32
C ALA A 539 -11.18 -9.25 -7.75
N ALA A 540 -11.03 -9.21 -6.41
CA ALA A 540 -9.89 -8.61 -5.72
C ALA A 540 -8.59 -9.39 -5.99
N LEU A 541 -8.62 -10.71 -5.92
CA LEU A 541 -7.48 -11.58 -6.22
C LEU A 541 -7.07 -11.50 -7.69
N ALA A 542 -8.05 -11.49 -8.60
CA ALA A 542 -7.79 -11.38 -10.04
C ALA A 542 -7.13 -10.04 -10.41
N THR A 543 -7.69 -8.92 -9.93
CA THR A 543 -7.21 -7.60 -10.29
C THR A 543 -5.81 -7.29 -9.74
N SER A 544 -5.40 -7.95 -8.64
CA SER A 544 -4.13 -7.71 -7.93
C SER A 544 -3.06 -8.80 -8.13
N ALA A 545 -3.27 -9.75 -9.05
CA ALA A 545 -2.28 -10.79 -9.39
C ALA A 545 -1.21 -10.21 -10.33
N THR A 546 -0.37 -9.32 -9.82
CA THR A 546 0.62 -8.56 -10.60
C THR A 546 1.73 -9.49 -11.11
N PRO A 547 1.94 -9.57 -12.45
CA PRO A 547 3.00 -10.40 -13.03
C PRO A 547 4.36 -10.10 -12.42
N THR A 548 5.20 -11.12 -12.28
CA THR A 548 6.51 -11.13 -11.60
C THR A 548 6.44 -11.07 -10.07
N TYR A 549 5.40 -10.47 -9.49
CA TYR A 549 5.21 -10.41 -8.04
C TYR A 549 4.40 -11.60 -7.51
N PHE A 550 3.30 -11.95 -8.17
CA PHE A 550 2.41 -13.05 -7.77
C PHE A 550 2.11 -13.98 -8.94
N ALA A 551 1.76 -15.24 -8.61
CA ALA A 551 1.23 -16.16 -9.60
C ALA A 551 -0.11 -15.67 -10.15
N PRO A 552 -0.47 -16.02 -11.41
CA PRO A 552 -1.80 -15.78 -11.94
C PRO A 552 -2.88 -16.41 -11.07
N TYR A 553 -3.98 -15.70 -10.84
CA TYR A 553 -5.12 -16.23 -10.09
C TYR A 553 -6.02 -17.07 -10.99
N ARG A 554 -6.26 -18.32 -10.59
CA ARG A 554 -7.16 -19.23 -11.32
C ARG A 554 -8.50 -19.33 -10.62
N VAL A 555 -9.56 -18.95 -11.31
CA VAL A 555 -10.95 -19.01 -10.81
C VAL A 555 -11.81 -19.89 -11.69
N SER A 556 -12.56 -20.82 -11.08
CA SER A 556 -13.49 -21.71 -11.78
C SER A 556 -14.69 -20.93 -12.33
N SER A 557 -15.16 -21.32 -13.52
CA SER A 557 -16.33 -20.69 -14.13
C SER A 557 -17.02 -21.63 -15.10
N SER A 558 -18.32 -21.77 -14.95
CA SER A 558 -19.18 -22.49 -15.91
C SER A 558 -19.32 -21.75 -17.25
N HIS A 559 -18.99 -20.45 -17.30
CA HIS A 559 -19.13 -19.62 -18.50
C HIS A 559 -17.95 -19.79 -19.47
N ASN A 560 -16.84 -20.38 -19.03
CA ASN A 560 -15.69 -20.60 -19.88
C ASN A 560 -15.63 -22.06 -20.34
N THR A 561 -15.37 -22.28 -21.62
CA THR A 561 -15.22 -23.63 -22.21
C THR A 561 -14.12 -24.45 -21.54
N ASN A 562 -13.08 -23.80 -21.00
CA ASN A 562 -12.02 -24.44 -20.25
C ASN A 562 -12.39 -24.74 -18.78
N GLY A 563 -13.55 -24.27 -18.31
CA GLY A 563 -14.00 -24.44 -16.92
C GLY A 563 -13.37 -23.48 -15.92
N PHE A 564 -12.46 -22.61 -16.34
CA PHE A 564 -11.79 -21.62 -15.48
C PHE A 564 -11.26 -20.43 -16.29
N TYR A 565 -10.94 -19.34 -15.59
CA TYR A 565 -10.14 -18.21 -16.08
C TYR A 565 -8.78 -18.20 -15.39
N THR A 566 -7.72 -17.82 -16.10
CA THR A 566 -6.37 -17.62 -15.55
C THR A 566 -6.00 -16.15 -15.65
N LEU A 567 -6.14 -15.45 -14.53
CA LEU A 567 -6.23 -14.00 -14.45
C LEU A 567 -4.95 -13.38 -13.86
N VAL A 568 -4.54 -12.27 -14.43
CA VAL A 568 -3.48 -11.40 -13.91
C VAL A 568 -4.01 -9.98 -13.70
N ASP A 569 -3.21 -9.16 -13.01
CA ASP A 569 -3.51 -7.77 -12.68
C ASP A 569 -3.98 -6.98 -13.89
N GLY A 570 -5.08 -6.23 -13.71
CA GLY A 570 -5.65 -5.37 -14.74
C GLY A 570 -4.74 -4.21 -15.17
N GLY A 571 -3.72 -3.89 -14.37
CA GLY A 571 -2.75 -2.84 -14.68
C GLY A 571 -2.00 -3.06 -15.98
N VAL A 572 -1.82 -4.32 -16.41
CA VAL A 572 -1.19 -4.65 -17.70
C VAL A 572 -1.97 -4.13 -18.92
N VAL A 573 -3.24 -3.78 -18.77
CA VAL A 573 -4.10 -3.29 -19.87
C VAL A 573 -4.76 -1.94 -19.57
N ALA A 574 -5.04 -1.62 -18.31
CA ALA A 574 -5.76 -0.40 -17.91
C ALA A 574 -5.45 -0.05 -16.45
N ASN A 575 -4.21 0.39 -16.16
CA ASN A 575 -3.83 0.76 -14.80
C ASN A 575 -4.61 1.97 -14.27
N ASN A 576 -4.93 2.95 -15.14
CA ASN A 576 -5.92 4.00 -14.88
C ASN A 576 -7.24 3.63 -15.58
N PRO A 577 -8.28 3.21 -14.87
CA PRO A 577 -9.52 2.72 -15.48
C PRO A 577 -10.51 3.85 -15.86
N ALA A 578 -10.13 5.12 -15.75
CA ALA A 578 -11.05 6.26 -15.84
C ALA A 578 -11.76 6.37 -17.20
N ASN A 579 -11.06 6.16 -18.34
CA ASN A 579 -11.65 6.17 -19.67
C ASN A 579 -12.65 5.01 -19.87
N LEU A 580 -12.33 3.83 -19.35
CA LEU A 580 -13.23 2.67 -19.37
C LEU A 580 -14.46 2.88 -18.49
N ALA A 581 -14.31 3.54 -17.35
CA ALA A 581 -15.43 3.90 -16.47
C ALA A 581 -16.40 4.88 -17.12
N ILE A 582 -15.91 5.85 -17.90
CA ILE A 582 -16.76 6.74 -18.70
C ILE A 582 -17.57 5.91 -19.72
N LEU A 583 -16.90 5.04 -20.47
CA LEU A 583 -17.56 4.17 -21.45
C LEU A 583 -18.61 3.27 -20.78
N GLU A 584 -18.28 2.70 -19.61
CA GLU A 584 -19.20 1.87 -18.84
C GLU A 584 -20.44 2.66 -18.38
N ALA A 585 -20.26 3.89 -17.90
CA ALA A 585 -21.35 4.78 -17.51
C ALA A 585 -22.25 5.14 -18.72
N GLN A 586 -21.67 5.40 -19.88
CA GLN A 586 -22.41 5.66 -21.11
C GLN A 586 -23.25 4.46 -21.55
N ILE A 587 -22.69 3.25 -21.48
CA ILE A 587 -23.41 1.99 -21.78
C ILE A 587 -24.60 1.83 -20.81
N SER A 588 -24.39 2.02 -19.51
CA SER A 588 -25.44 1.93 -18.48
C SER A 588 -26.61 2.87 -18.76
N ARG A 589 -26.33 4.06 -19.27
CA ARG A 589 -27.38 5.05 -19.58
C ARG A 589 -28.07 4.81 -20.91
N GLN A 590 -27.40 4.22 -21.89
CA GLN A 590 -28.05 3.84 -23.15
C GLN A 590 -29.17 2.82 -22.94
N GLU A 591 -28.98 1.88 -22.04
CA GLU A 591 -30.01 0.89 -21.66
C GLU A 591 -31.26 1.57 -21.08
N THR A 592 -31.12 2.70 -20.40
CA THR A 592 -32.23 3.52 -19.88
C THR A 592 -32.80 4.53 -20.89
N LYS A 593 -32.34 4.49 -22.18
CA LYS A 593 -32.69 5.44 -23.24
C LYS A 593 -32.34 6.91 -22.95
N GLN A 594 -31.36 7.14 -22.09
CA GLN A 594 -30.81 8.46 -21.77
C GLN A 594 -29.36 8.47 -22.23
N ALA A 595 -29.05 9.18 -23.32
CA ALA A 595 -27.66 9.37 -23.73
C ALA A 595 -26.90 10.18 -22.64
N LEU A 596 -25.74 9.71 -22.23
CA LEU A 596 -24.86 10.38 -21.30
C LEU A 596 -23.73 11.04 -22.08
N ASN A 597 -23.69 12.36 -22.14
CA ASN A 597 -22.63 13.12 -22.77
C ASN A 597 -21.53 13.42 -21.73
N ILE A 598 -20.36 13.83 -22.20
CA ILE A 598 -19.24 14.18 -21.31
C ILE A 598 -19.60 15.36 -20.37
N GLU A 599 -20.40 16.30 -20.85
CA GLU A 599 -20.86 17.44 -20.03
C GLU A 599 -21.74 17.00 -18.85
N ASP A 600 -22.37 15.84 -18.92
CA ASP A 600 -23.25 15.29 -17.89
C ASP A 600 -22.47 14.46 -16.85
N ILE A 601 -21.14 14.31 -16.99
CA ILE A 601 -20.29 13.50 -16.13
C ILE A 601 -19.49 14.40 -15.16
N LEU A 602 -19.41 13.97 -13.93
CA LEU A 602 -18.40 14.36 -12.95
C LEU A 602 -17.45 13.18 -12.75
N LEU A 603 -16.20 13.33 -13.15
CA LEU A 603 -15.18 12.31 -13.01
C LEU A 603 -14.16 12.70 -11.93
N VAL A 604 -13.97 11.82 -10.96
CA VAL A 604 -12.90 11.90 -9.95
C VAL A 604 -11.93 10.75 -10.23
N SER A 605 -10.68 11.07 -10.52
CA SER A 605 -9.62 10.10 -10.82
C SER A 605 -8.50 10.23 -9.80
N LEU A 606 -8.20 9.15 -9.11
CA LEU A 606 -7.22 9.10 -8.03
C LEU A 606 -6.00 8.28 -8.47
N GLY A 607 -4.84 8.93 -8.49
CA GLY A 607 -3.56 8.29 -8.79
C GLY A 607 -2.86 7.76 -7.55
N THR A 608 -1.91 6.87 -7.78
CA THR A 608 -1.06 6.25 -6.76
C THR A 608 0.37 6.80 -6.76
N GLY A 609 0.58 7.95 -7.43
CA GLY A 609 1.87 8.60 -7.59
C GLY A 609 2.54 8.32 -8.94
N SER A 610 2.96 9.37 -9.65
CA SER A 610 3.70 9.28 -10.91
C SER A 610 5.19 9.11 -10.65
N LEU A 611 5.84 8.25 -11.43
CA LEU A 611 7.26 7.94 -11.31
C LEU A 611 8.13 9.12 -11.80
N THR A 612 9.22 9.39 -11.09
CA THR A 612 10.18 10.44 -11.48
C THR A 612 11.55 9.89 -11.86
N SER A 613 11.80 8.60 -11.64
CA SER A 613 13.05 7.95 -12.01
C SER A 613 13.30 8.02 -13.52
N VAL A 614 14.50 8.44 -13.88
CA VAL A 614 14.94 8.57 -15.28
C VAL A 614 15.84 7.40 -15.63
N TYR A 615 15.53 6.72 -16.71
CA TYR A 615 16.42 5.72 -17.30
C TYR A 615 17.33 6.37 -18.32
N ALA A 616 18.62 6.59 -17.95
CA ALA A 616 19.57 7.25 -18.82
C ALA A 616 19.85 6.42 -20.09
N TYR A 617 19.93 7.07 -21.24
CA TYR A 617 20.19 6.39 -22.52
C TYR A 617 21.43 5.48 -22.49
N ASP A 618 22.52 5.97 -21.85
CA ASP A 618 23.78 5.23 -21.77
C ASP A 618 23.70 3.95 -20.94
N GLU A 619 22.77 3.89 -20.00
CA GLU A 619 22.42 2.71 -19.21
C GLU A 619 21.51 1.77 -20.00
N VAL A 620 20.38 2.29 -20.47
CA VAL A 620 19.31 1.50 -21.12
C VAL A 620 19.78 0.82 -22.41
N LYS A 621 20.68 1.46 -23.19
CA LYS A 621 21.21 0.90 -24.44
C LYS A 621 21.97 -0.43 -24.27
N GLN A 622 22.34 -0.76 -23.03
CA GLN A 622 23.06 -2.00 -22.72
C GLN A 622 22.16 -3.04 -22.01
N TRP A 623 20.89 -2.70 -21.74
CA TRP A 623 19.98 -3.59 -21.05
C TRP A 623 19.60 -4.81 -21.89
N GLY A 624 19.80 -5.98 -21.30
CA GLY A 624 19.26 -7.24 -21.79
C GLY A 624 17.88 -7.53 -21.18
N LEU A 625 17.39 -8.74 -21.41
CA LEU A 625 16.04 -9.16 -21.02
C LEU A 625 15.78 -8.99 -19.51
N LEU A 626 16.74 -9.38 -18.67
CA LEU A 626 16.60 -9.32 -17.20
C LEU A 626 16.53 -7.87 -16.69
N GLN A 627 17.38 -6.98 -17.23
CA GLN A 627 17.37 -5.58 -16.83
C GLN A 627 16.08 -4.86 -17.26
N TRP A 628 15.47 -5.27 -18.38
CA TRP A 628 14.21 -4.73 -18.86
C TRP A 628 12.98 -5.18 -18.07
N ALA A 629 12.99 -6.35 -17.41
CA ALA A 629 11.80 -6.97 -16.84
C ALA A 629 11.03 -6.06 -15.87
N LYS A 630 11.69 -5.49 -14.86
CA LYS A 630 11.07 -4.59 -13.88
C LYS A 630 10.77 -3.20 -14.45
N PRO A 631 11.71 -2.51 -15.14
CA PRO A 631 11.43 -1.23 -15.78
C PRO A 631 10.30 -1.28 -16.82
N LEU A 632 10.21 -2.36 -17.60
CA LEU A 632 9.13 -2.52 -18.59
C LEU A 632 7.75 -2.54 -17.91
N LEU A 633 7.62 -3.28 -16.82
CA LEU A 633 6.36 -3.31 -16.06
C LEU A 633 6.01 -1.92 -15.53
N ASN A 634 6.96 -1.19 -14.95
CA ASN A 634 6.76 0.18 -14.49
C ASN A 634 6.32 1.11 -15.61
N ILE A 635 6.96 1.02 -16.79
CA ILE A 635 6.59 1.82 -17.97
C ILE A 635 5.16 1.50 -18.44
N VAL A 636 4.76 0.24 -18.44
CA VAL A 636 3.40 -0.18 -18.84
C VAL A 636 2.37 0.36 -17.86
N LEU A 637 2.61 0.24 -16.55
CA LEU A 637 1.68 0.67 -15.52
C LEU A 637 1.56 2.20 -15.46
N ASP A 638 2.67 2.90 -15.39
CA ASP A 638 2.72 4.36 -15.21
C ASP A 638 2.43 5.11 -16.51
N GLY A 639 3.12 4.76 -17.61
CA GLY A 639 2.96 5.42 -18.91
C GLY A 639 1.54 5.32 -19.45
N GLY A 640 0.88 4.16 -19.27
CA GLY A 640 -0.53 3.99 -19.63
C GLY A 640 -1.46 4.89 -18.81
N SER A 641 -1.20 5.03 -17.50
CA SER A 641 -1.98 5.90 -16.61
C SER A 641 -1.87 7.37 -17.00
N GLU A 642 -0.67 7.84 -17.33
CA GLU A 642 -0.43 9.24 -17.70
C GLU A 642 -1.06 9.59 -19.07
N VAL A 643 -1.04 8.66 -20.03
CA VAL A 643 -1.74 8.84 -21.32
C VAL A 643 -3.24 9.05 -21.09
N VAL A 644 -3.88 8.17 -20.32
CA VAL A 644 -5.32 8.28 -20.02
C VAL A 644 -5.62 9.60 -19.28
N ALA A 645 -4.80 9.98 -18.31
CA ALA A 645 -4.98 11.23 -17.56
C ALA A 645 -4.89 12.45 -18.49
N GLY A 646 -3.88 12.53 -19.37
CA GLY A 646 -3.70 13.62 -20.32
C GLY A 646 -4.78 13.69 -21.40
N GLU A 647 -5.30 12.55 -21.87
CA GLU A 647 -6.42 12.50 -22.82
C GLU A 647 -7.71 13.03 -22.18
N LEU A 648 -8.01 12.62 -20.95
CA LEU A 648 -9.20 13.04 -20.21
C LEU A 648 -9.14 14.52 -19.84
N GLU A 649 -7.98 15.04 -19.43
CA GLU A 649 -7.80 16.46 -19.17
C GLU A 649 -8.18 17.29 -20.40
N ARG A 650 -7.61 16.97 -21.56
CA ARG A 650 -7.93 17.66 -22.83
C ARG A 650 -9.40 17.51 -23.24
N LEU A 651 -9.98 16.32 -23.03
CA LEU A 651 -11.39 16.06 -23.39
C LEU A 651 -12.33 16.93 -22.54
N PHE A 652 -12.10 16.98 -21.21
CA PHE A 652 -12.92 17.76 -20.30
C PHE A 652 -12.68 19.28 -20.43
N GLU A 653 -11.46 19.72 -20.71
CA GLU A 653 -11.16 21.12 -21.02
C GLU A 653 -11.90 21.60 -22.29
N ALA A 654 -11.92 20.78 -23.32
CA ALA A 654 -12.60 21.10 -24.58
C ALA A 654 -14.13 21.26 -24.42
N THR A 655 -14.71 20.51 -23.47
CA THR A 655 -16.16 20.46 -23.24
C THR A 655 -16.64 21.47 -22.20
N ASN A 656 -15.81 21.86 -21.21
CA ASN A 656 -16.20 22.71 -20.07
C ASN A 656 -16.04 24.22 -20.30
N LYS A 657 -16.23 24.76 -21.50
CA LYS A 657 -16.08 26.20 -21.78
C LYS A 657 -16.94 27.07 -20.85
N GLY A 658 -16.38 27.46 -19.70
CA GLY A 658 -16.98 28.40 -18.75
C GLY A 658 -17.88 27.80 -17.65
N SER A 659 -17.93 26.49 -17.50
CA SER A 659 -18.66 25.81 -16.42
C SER A 659 -17.71 25.32 -15.31
N LYS A 660 -18.29 24.91 -14.13
CA LYS A 660 -17.53 24.31 -13.02
C LYS A 660 -16.76 23.08 -13.52
N ALA A 661 -15.58 22.82 -12.96
CA ALA A 661 -14.78 21.64 -13.26
C ALA A 661 -15.62 20.36 -13.16
N SER A 662 -15.43 19.46 -14.13
CA SER A 662 -16.13 18.17 -14.19
C SER A 662 -15.15 17.00 -14.15
N TYR A 663 -13.84 17.28 -14.19
CA TYR A 663 -12.76 16.33 -14.04
C TYR A 663 -11.83 16.77 -12.91
N TYR A 664 -11.63 15.89 -11.94
CA TYR A 664 -10.73 16.07 -10.81
C TYR A 664 -9.73 14.93 -10.81
N ARG A 665 -8.47 15.21 -11.15
CA ARG A 665 -7.35 14.29 -11.02
C ARG A 665 -6.53 14.67 -9.78
N PHE A 666 -6.43 13.75 -8.84
CA PHE A 666 -5.54 13.88 -7.68
C PHE A 666 -4.36 12.94 -7.88
N GLN A 667 -3.19 13.52 -8.09
CA GLN A 667 -1.93 12.81 -8.36
C GLN A 667 -0.77 13.59 -7.73
N THR A 668 0.29 12.88 -7.33
CA THR A 668 1.53 13.44 -6.81
C THR A 668 2.74 12.81 -7.52
N PHE A 669 3.91 13.44 -7.40
CA PHE A 669 5.16 12.88 -7.92
C PHE A 669 5.88 12.13 -6.80
N LEU A 670 6.38 10.93 -7.12
CA LEU A 670 7.12 10.08 -6.18
C LEU A 670 8.61 10.38 -6.29
N LYS A 671 9.30 10.35 -5.15
CA LYS A 671 10.74 10.20 -5.16
C LYS A 671 11.11 8.77 -5.51
N SER A 672 12.30 8.55 -6.07
CA SER A 672 12.75 7.23 -6.56
C SER A 672 12.65 6.11 -5.50
N GLU A 673 12.90 6.43 -4.23
CA GLU A 673 12.78 5.49 -3.11
C GLU A 673 11.35 5.03 -2.82
N LEU A 674 10.33 5.81 -3.27
CA LEU A 674 8.90 5.53 -3.06
C LEU A 674 8.20 4.88 -4.26
N GLU A 675 8.91 4.66 -5.35
CA GLU A 675 8.34 4.15 -6.60
C GLU A 675 7.99 2.66 -6.57
N ALA A 676 8.59 1.90 -5.65
CA ALA A 676 8.36 0.46 -5.55
C ALA A 676 6.94 0.16 -5.05
N ILE A 677 6.17 -0.59 -5.86
CA ILE A 677 4.76 -0.95 -5.56
C ILE A 677 4.63 -2.01 -4.45
N ASP A 678 5.73 -2.65 -4.09
CA ASP A 678 5.82 -3.75 -3.14
C ASP A 678 6.63 -3.42 -1.88
N ASN A 679 7.06 -2.18 -1.72
CA ASN A 679 7.83 -1.76 -0.55
C ASN A 679 6.88 -1.44 0.63
N ALA A 680 6.52 -2.48 1.37
CA ALA A 680 5.66 -2.36 2.56
C ALA A 680 6.45 -2.06 3.86
N LYS A 681 7.73 -1.70 3.76
CA LYS A 681 8.50 -1.26 4.93
C LYS A 681 7.85 -0.04 5.55
N LEU A 682 7.83 0.00 6.87
CA LEU A 682 7.16 1.04 7.66
C LEU A 682 7.59 2.47 7.26
N GLU A 683 8.88 2.67 7.02
CA GLU A 683 9.39 3.98 6.58
C GLU A 683 8.77 4.40 5.24
N ASN A 684 8.67 3.49 4.28
CA ASN A 684 8.03 3.77 3.00
C ASN A 684 6.53 4.08 3.17
N VAL A 685 5.84 3.33 4.02
CA VAL A 685 4.42 3.55 4.35
C VAL A 685 4.23 4.94 4.96
N ARG A 686 5.06 5.34 5.92
CA ARG A 686 5.02 6.69 6.53
C ARG A 686 5.29 7.80 5.52
N GLN A 687 6.24 7.61 4.62
CA GLN A 687 6.52 8.59 3.58
C GLN A 687 5.37 8.71 2.58
N LEU A 688 4.73 7.60 2.21
CA LEU A 688 3.52 7.61 1.39
C LEU A 688 2.36 8.32 2.10
N GLN A 689 2.17 8.11 3.41
CA GLN A 689 1.19 8.84 4.22
C GLN A 689 1.51 10.34 4.28
N THR A 690 2.79 10.69 4.41
CA THR A 690 3.24 12.09 4.38
C THR A 690 2.92 12.73 3.03
N LEU A 691 3.19 12.05 1.92
CA LEU A 691 2.84 12.53 0.58
C LEU A 691 1.33 12.69 0.40
N GLY A 692 0.53 11.73 0.88
CA GLY A 692 -0.93 11.82 0.89
C GLY A 692 -1.41 13.05 1.66
N SER A 693 -0.84 13.31 2.84
CA SER A 693 -1.16 14.48 3.67
C SER A 693 -0.79 15.80 2.97
N ILE A 694 0.37 15.87 2.33
CA ILE A 694 0.81 17.03 1.55
C ILE A 694 -0.15 17.26 0.39
N LEU A 695 -0.50 16.24 -0.38
CA LEU A 695 -1.43 16.32 -1.50
C LEU A 695 -2.82 16.81 -1.05
N ILE A 696 -3.34 16.32 0.07
CA ILE A 696 -4.61 16.78 0.66
C ILE A 696 -4.53 18.25 1.04
N GLN A 697 -3.42 18.69 1.63
CA GLN A 697 -3.21 20.08 2.01
C GLN A 697 -3.13 21.00 0.77
N GLU A 698 -2.32 20.64 -0.22
CA GLU A 698 -2.14 21.41 -1.45
C GLU A 698 -3.44 21.52 -2.28
N LYS A 699 -4.23 20.43 -2.29
CA LYS A 699 -5.49 20.34 -3.04
C LYS A 699 -6.72 20.62 -2.20
N SER A 700 -6.56 21.14 -0.96
CA SER A 700 -7.66 21.31 0.00
C SER A 700 -8.85 22.05 -0.56
N GLN A 701 -8.63 23.17 -1.29
CA GLN A 701 -9.71 23.94 -1.91
C GLN A 701 -10.43 23.12 -2.99
N GLN A 702 -9.70 22.36 -3.83
CA GLN A 702 -10.31 21.50 -4.86
C GLN A 702 -11.14 20.38 -4.22
N ILE A 703 -10.70 19.83 -3.08
CA ILE A 703 -11.44 18.82 -2.33
C ILE A 703 -12.72 19.42 -1.75
N ASP A 704 -12.69 20.66 -1.21
CA ASP A 704 -13.89 21.35 -0.71
C ASP A 704 -14.91 21.61 -1.83
N GLU A 705 -14.45 22.08 -2.99
CA GLU A 705 -15.29 22.28 -4.18
C GLU A 705 -15.93 20.96 -4.63
N LEU A 706 -15.13 19.88 -4.72
CA LEU A 706 -15.59 18.54 -5.05
C LEU A 706 -16.62 18.04 -4.04
N CYS A 707 -16.36 18.13 -2.74
CA CYS A 707 -17.27 17.69 -1.68
C CYS A 707 -18.62 18.43 -1.75
N SER A 708 -18.60 19.73 -2.05
CA SER A 708 -19.82 20.52 -2.28
C SER A 708 -20.64 19.99 -3.48
N ILE A 709 -20.00 19.60 -4.57
CA ILE A 709 -20.66 19.03 -5.75
C ILE A 709 -21.17 17.60 -5.46
N LEU A 710 -20.41 16.82 -4.73
CA LEU A 710 -20.79 15.44 -4.39
C LEU A 710 -22.02 15.37 -3.47
N THR A 711 -22.22 16.38 -2.64
CA THR A 711 -23.32 16.45 -1.65
C THR A 711 -24.53 17.24 -2.15
N SER A 712 -24.42 17.98 -3.27
CA SER A 712 -25.53 18.68 -3.95
C SER A 712 -26.30 17.68 -4.83
#